data_a8c07f1941ad96159851e96bc8677604
#
_entry.id   a8c07f1941ad96159851e96bc8677604
#
_cell.length_a   1.000
_cell.length_b   1.000
_cell.length_c   1.000
_cell.angle_alpha   90.00
_cell.angle_beta   90.00
_cell.angle_gamma   90.00
#
_symmetry.space_group_name_H-M   'P 1'
#
loop_
_entity.id
_entity.type
_entity.pdbx_description
1 polymer ?
#
loop_
_entity_poly.entity_id
_entity_poly.type
_entity_poly.pdbx_seq_one_letter_code
_entity_poly.pdbx_strand_id
1 'polypeptide(L)'
;MSDIIKLLPDSVANQIAAGEVIQRPASVIKELVENAIDAGATSIEIVLKDAGRTLIQVIDNGSGMSETDARLAFERHATSKIRNAGDLFALHTMGFRGEALASIAAIAQVELRTRMKDAPMGTHLCINASQCESQEPDYCPSGCNFMIKNIFFNVPARRKFLKSNQVELSNIVREFEKLALVNYTTEFKLSNNGNMMYQLMGGDSFKQRIVSIFSKSLSQQLIPIEAETSVVKIYGFVSRPENARKRNYLQYLFVNGRHMRHPYFHKAIMQCFDQLIPADSQPNYFLHFSVDPETIDVNIHPTKSEIKFENEQVIWQILFAAVKETLGKFSAVPTIEFDTEGDIEIPVGNTEDVEMPEIEFDPNYNPFAPQSASAPQPQPTTQRRASAIGGDGFQTQRRVVDSQLNNWDKLYQNFEKKRSDSLEHVVAASALNQMPSTEESHQTSAFQQEKVKFTPSSCTQLRNKYILVPGANGIMLIDQHRAHIRVLFDSLINAVESKKIESQKVLFQEVIKLSTAQNLILDEVKPEMEKMGFEISFLGDCSWAVNAFPACLKNPDVKEMILDVADSAINGGVSLSKRISEHIALSSARSAAVRYGDRLTPDAMEALVADLFRSKEANYTPDGKKIICTVTFDDINKMFS
;
A
#
# COMPACT_ATOMS: atom_id res chain seq x y z
N MET A 1 23.98 32.12 43.17
CA MET A 1 23.70 31.57 41.81
C MET A 1 22.21 31.61 41.65
N SER A 2 21.67 32.23 40.58
CA SER A 2 20.22 32.23 40.34
C SER A 2 19.81 30.85 39.86
N ASP A 3 18.71 30.33 40.36
CA ASP A 3 18.16 29.04 39.97
C ASP A 3 17.88 29.02 38.46
N ILE A 4 18.46 28.03 37.76
CA ILE A 4 18.41 27.90 36.30
C ILE A 4 17.07 27.23 35.89
N ILE A 5 16.54 26.34 36.73
CA ILE A 5 15.28 25.61 36.47
C ILE A 5 14.09 26.47 36.90
N LYS A 6 13.16 26.71 35.95
CA LYS A 6 11.93 27.47 36.21
C LYS A 6 10.72 26.64 35.76
N LEU A 7 9.62 26.78 36.52
CA LEU A 7 8.34 26.20 36.09
C LEU A 7 7.84 26.91 34.83
N LEU A 8 7.44 26.13 33.83
CA LEU A 8 6.84 26.70 32.60
C LEU A 8 5.43 27.22 32.90
N PRO A 9 5.01 28.34 32.27
CA PRO A 9 3.61 28.74 32.28
C PRO A 9 2.72 27.63 31.72
N ASP A 10 1.52 27.45 32.29
CA ASP A 10 0.57 26.38 31.89
C ASP A 10 0.25 26.40 30.41
N SER A 11 0.14 27.60 29.80
CA SER A 11 -0.10 27.73 28.36
C SER A 11 1.01 27.11 27.51
N VAL A 12 2.28 27.28 27.92
CA VAL A 12 3.45 26.73 27.21
C VAL A 12 3.52 25.23 27.45
N ALA A 13 3.33 24.78 28.70
CA ALA A 13 3.28 23.36 29.03
C ALA A 13 2.18 22.63 28.25
N ASN A 14 1.00 23.26 28.12
CA ASN A 14 -0.13 22.73 27.34
C ASN A 14 0.20 22.63 25.84
N GLN A 15 0.87 23.63 25.25
CA GLN A 15 1.29 23.60 23.85
C GLN A 15 2.34 22.51 23.56
N ILE A 16 3.28 22.28 24.49
CA ILE A 16 4.30 21.22 24.35
C ILE A 16 3.62 19.85 24.38
N ALA A 17 2.79 19.57 25.38
CA ALA A 17 2.10 18.31 25.50
C ALA A 17 1.08 18.07 24.36
N ALA A 18 0.34 19.13 23.95
CA ALA A 18 -0.52 19.05 22.77
C ALA A 18 0.25 18.59 21.51
N GLY A 19 1.54 18.88 21.47
CA GLY A 19 2.40 18.49 20.41
C GLY A 19 2.75 17.02 20.29
N GLU A 20 2.69 16.32 21.38
CA GLU A 20 2.91 14.89 21.42
C GLU A 20 1.66 14.12 20.97
N VAL A 21 0.47 14.68 21.26
CA VAL A 21 -0.82 14.06 20.94
C VAL A 21 -1.31 14.46 19.54
N ILE A 22 -1.33 15.76 19.24
CA ILE A 22 -1.88 16.32 17.99
C ILE A 22 -0.75 16.82 17.09
N GLN A 23 -0.38 16.02 16.13
CA GLN A 23 0.67 16.35 15.16
C GLN A 23 0.10 16.91 13.85
N ARG A 24 -1.12 16.54 13.46
CA ARG A 24 -1.77 16.85 12.17
C ARG A 24 -3.29 16.96 12.32
N PRO A 25 -4.00 17.56 11.34
CA PRO A 25 -5.46 17.57 11.29
C PRO A 25 -6.09 16.16 11.40
N ALA A 26 -5.48 15.16 10.79
CA ALA A 26 -5.93 13.77 10.88
C ALA A 26 -5.96 13.23 12.33
N SER A 27 -5.04 13.68 13.21
CA SER A 27 -5.04 13.28 14.63
C SER A 27 -6.26 13.84 15.38
N VAL A 28 -6.68 15.08 15.04
CA VAL A 28 -7.89 15.69 15.64
C VAL A 28 -9.12 14.87 15.27
N ILE A 29 -9.27 14.52 13.99
CA ILE A 29 -10.41 13.73 13.50
C ILE A 29 -10.44 12.37 14.18
N LYS A 30 -9.28 11.70 14.29
CA LYS A 30 -9.18 10.41 14.97
C LYS A 30 -9.72 10.50 16.41
N GLU A 31 -9.20 11.42 17.21
CA GLU A 31 -9.59 11.55 18.61
C GLU A 31 -11.07 11.95 18.78
N LEU A 32 -11.60 12.86 17.94
CA LEU A 32 -13.01 13.27 18.00
C LEU A 32 -13.96 12.15 17.60
N VAL A 33 -13.63 11.41 16.54
CA VAL A 33 -14.45 10.27 16.07
C VAL A 33 -14.40 9.12 17.08
N GLU A 34 -13.23 8.80 17.65
CA GLU A 34 -13.10 7.82 18.73
C GLU A 34 -13.96 8.21 19.94
N ASN A 35 -14.00 9.48 20.30
CA ASN A 35 -14.87 9.97 21.38
C ASN A 35 -16.35 9.86 21.03
N ALA A 36 -16.76 10.14 19.80
CA ALA A 36 -18.14 9.97 19.35
C ALA A 36 -18.58 8.50 19.39
N ILE A 37 -17.71 7.58 18.98
CA ILE A 37 -17.95 6.12 19.05
C ILE A 37 -18.09 5.68 20.51
N ASP A 38 -17.19 6.12 21.40
CA ASP A 38 -17.25 5.83 22.83
C ASP A 38 -18.52 6.40 23.49
N ALA A 39 -19.07 7.50 22.94
CA ALA A 39 -20.35 8.09 23.36
C ALA A 39 -21.59 7.36 22.78
N GLY A 40 -21.39 6.26 22.06
CA GLY A 40 -22.45 5.45 21.47
C GLY A 40 -23.15 6.11 20.29
N ALA A 41 -22.45 6.92 19.52
CA ALA A 41 -22.99 7.54 18.31
C ALA A 41 -23.29 6.48 17.24
N THR A 42 -24.45 6.61 16.59
CA THR A 42 -24.87 5.78 15.46
C THR A 42 -24.73 6.50 14.12
N SER A 43 -24.53 7.82 14.13
CA SER A 43 -24.27 8.64 12.94
C SER A 43 -23.23 9.69 13.29
N ILE A 44 -22.19 9.79 12.45
CA ILE A 44 -21.08 10.72 12.59
C ILE A 44 -20.86 11.42 11.26
N GLU A 45 -20.95 12.76 11.28
CA GLU A 45 -20.68 13.60 10.11
C GLU A 45 -19.42 14.43 10.33
N ILE A 46 -18.52 14.41 9.35
CA ILE A 46 -17.25 15.14 9.35
C ILE A 46 -17.26 16.14 8.21
N VAL A 47 -17.17 17.43 8.55
CA VAL A 47 -17.12 18.52 7.57
C VAL A 47 -15.79 19.23 7.68
N LEU A 48 -15.09 19.32 6.56
CA LEU A 48 -13.76 19.94 6.48
C LEU A 48 -13.78 21.18 5.59
N LYS A 49 -12.96 22.19 5.97
CA LYS A 49 -12.56 23.27 5.07
C LYS A 49 -11.04 23.33 5.01
N ASP A 50 -10.51 23.45 3.79
CA ASP A 50 -9.08 23.52 3.50
C ASP A 50 -8.30 22.34 4.10
N ALA A 51 -8.84 21.11 3.94
CA ALA A 51 -8.27 19.88 4.50
C ALA A 51 -8.05 19.95 6.03
N GLY A 52 -8.97 20.58 6.73
CA GLY A 52 -8.94 20.71 8.20
C GLY A 52 -8.05 21.84 8.73
N ARG A 53 -7.45 22.67 7.89
CA ARG A 53 -6.66 23.82 8.35
C ARG A 53 -7.52 24.96 8.88
N THR A 54 -8.60 25.26 8.17
CA THR A 54 -9.54 26.32 8.52
C THR A 54 -10.63 25.82 9.42
N LEU A 55 -11.21 24.64 9.14
CA LEU A 55 -12.27 24.02 9.94
C LEU A 55 -12.18 22.50 9.87
N ILE A 56 -12.28 21.89 11.07
CA ILE A 56 -12.66 20.50 11.29
C ILE A 56 -13.92 20.52 12.12
N GLN A 57 -15.02 20.03 11.56
CA GLN A 57 -16.28 19.90 12.30
C GLN A 57 -16.67 18.44 12.37
N VAL A 58 -16.98 17.95 13.57
CA VAL A 58 -17.44 16.59 13.82
C VAL A 58 -18.77 16.67 14.54
N ILE A 59 -19.80 16.13 13.94
CA ILE A 59 -21.17 16.11 14.44
C ILE A 59 -21.53 14.66 14.73
N ASP A 60 -21.95 14.36 15.95
CA ASP A 60 -22.41 13.05 16.38
C ASP A 60 -23.77 13.12 17.06
N ASN A 61 -24.47 11.99 17.10
CA ASN A 61 -25.73 11.81 17.78
C ASN A 61 -25.60 10.94 19.05
N GLY A 62 -24.43 10.97 19.68
CA GLY A 62 -24.12 10.20 20.90
C GLY A 62 -24.87 10.66 22.14
N SER A 63 -24.35 10.33 23.33
CA SER A 63 -24.95 10.68 24.63
C SER A 63 -25.02 12.17 24.89
N GLY A 64 -24.14 12.98 24.29
CA GLY A 64 -23.95 14.38 24.60
C GLY A 64 -23.29 14.58 25.98
N MET A 65 -23.20 15.85 26.43
CA MET A 65 -22.59 16.24 27.68
C MET A 65 -23.49 17.19 28.45
N SER A 66 -23.41 17.16 29.79
CA SER A 66 -24.01 18.19 30.67
C SER A 66 -23.21 19.49 30.54
N GLU A 67 -23.78 20.60 31.05
CA GLU A 67 -23.10 21.90 31.07
C GLU A 67 -21.76 21.85 31.82
N THR A 68 -21.71 21.15 32.93
CA THR A 68 -20.48 20.95 33.73
C THR A 68 -19.47 20.06 33.04
N ASP A 69 -19.93 18.93 32.47
CA ASP A 69 -19.06 18.00 31.78
C ASP A 69 -18.47 18.60 30.49
N ALA A 70 -19.25 19.42 29.79
CA ALA A 70 -18.79 20.11 28.59
C ALA A 70 -17.56 20.99 28.85
N ARG A 71 -17.52 21.65 30.01
CA ARG A 71 -16.37 22.44 30.44
C ARG A 71 -15.23 21.57 30.96
N LEU A 72 -15.51 20.60 31.81
CA LEU A 72 -14.52 19.70 32.41
C LEU A 72 -13.82 18.83 31.35
N ALA A 73 -14.49 18.51 30.26
CA ALA A 73 -13.90 17.70 29.16
C ALA A 73 -12.65 18.33 28.53
N PHE A 74 -12.45 19.64 28.70
CA PHE A 74 -11.25 20.35 28.19
C PHE A 74 -10.18 20.56 29.27
N GLU A 75 -10.42 20.11 30.48
CA GLU A 75 -9.39 20.08 31.52
C GLU A 75 -8.49 18.83 31.36
N ARG A 76 -7.24 18.96 31.75
CA ARG A 76 -6.30 17.85 31.70
C ARG A 76 -6.66 16.79 32.73
N HIS A 77 -6.48 15.53 32.32
CA HIS A 77 -6.75 14.35 33.14
C HIS A 77 -8.24 14.20 33.54
N ALA A 78 -9.12 14.97 32.91
CA ALA A 78 -10.55 14.79 33.07
C ALA A 78 -11.05 13.72 32.08
N THR A 79 -11.59 12.63 32.61
CA THR A 79 -12.12 11.51 31.81
C THR A 79 -13.29 10.85 32.53
N SER A 80 -14.28 10.44 31.75
CA SER A 80 -15.40 9.60 32.22
C SER A 80 -15.12 8.09 32.12
N LYS A 81 -13.98 7.70 31.50
CA LYS A 81 -13.74 6.34 31.00
C LYS A 81 -12.93 5.46 31.95
N ILE A 82 -12.14 6.04 32.84
CA ILE A 82 -11.33 5.35 33.85
C ILE A 82 -11.51 6.03 35.21
N ARG A 83 -11.57 5.25 36.26
CA ARG A 83 -11.70 5.76 37.65
C ARG A 83 -10.58 5.26 38.56
N ASN A 84 -10.09 4.05 38.29
CA ASN A 84 -9.09 3.36 39.11
C ASN A 84 -7.92 2.88 38.24
N ALA A 85 -6.77 2.65 38.86
CA ALA A 85 -5.60 2.11 38.19
C ALA A 85 -5.85 0.72 37.54
N GLY A 86 -6.77 -0.08 38.12
CA GLY A 86 -7.18 -1.37 37.53
C GLY A 86 -7.86 -1.25 36.17
N ASP A 87 -8.60 -0.15 35.93
CA ASP A 87 -9.31 0.07 34.66
C ASP A 87 -8.33 0.25 33.49
N LEU A 88 -7.05 0.57 33.76
CA LEU A 88 -6.00 0.68 32.73
C LEU A 88 -5.62 -0.67 32.11
N PHE A 89 -5.86 -1.76 32.82
CA PHE A 89 -5.56 -3.12 32.35
C PHE A 89 -6.75 -3.79 31.63
N ALA A 90 -7.96 -3.19 31.74
CA ALA A 90 -9.18 -3.71 31.11
C ALA A 90 -9.88 -2.61 30.30
N LEU A 91 -9.18 -2.04 29.33
CA LEU A 91 -9.67 -0.93 28.51
C LEU A 91 -10.69 -1.40 27.47
N HIS A 92 -11.96 -1.05 27.66
CA HIS A 92 -13.03 -1.29 26.68
C HIS A 92 -13.31 -0.08 25.78
N THR A 93 -12.82 1.12 26.13
CA THR A 93 -13.03 2.36 25.38
C THR A 93 -11.84 2.73 24.50
N MET A 94 -12.08 3.45 23.40
CA MET A 94 -11.03 3.91 22.49
C MET A 94 -10.14 4.99 23.12
N GLY A 95 -10.71 5.95 23.81
CA GLY A 95 -10.00 6.98 24.58
C GLY A 95 -9.96 6.65 26.08
N PHE A 96 -8.93 7.06 26.82
CA PHE A 96 -8.84 6.88 28.26
C PHE A 96 -8.04 7.96 29.00
N ARG A 97 -7.12 8.66 28.35
CA ARG A 97 -6.15 9.57 29.01
C ARG A 97 -6.73 10.90 29.48
N GLY A 98 -7.87 11.36 28.93
CA GLY A 98 -8.43 12.68 29.24
C GLY A 98 -7.53 13.86 28.81
N GLU A 99 -6.75 13.71 27.73
CA GLU A 99 -5.80 14.72 27.28
C GLU A 99 -6.09 15.24 25.87
N ALA A 100 -6.88 14.52 25.07
CA ALA A 100 -7.10 14.83 23.68
C ALA A 100 -7.80 16.18 23.46
N LEU A 101 -8.93 16.42 24.14
CA LEU A 101 -9.70 17.66 24.01
C LEU A 101 -8.92 18.86 24.58
N ALA A 102 -8.24 18.70 25.72
CA ALA A 102 -7.36 19.71 26.30
C ALA A 102 -6.21 20.07 25.32
N SER A 103 -5.62 19.07 24.68
CA SER A 103 -4.57 19.26 23.67
C SER A 103 -5.10 19.99 22.42
N ILE A 104 -6.29 19.67 21.95
CA ILE A 104 -6.92 20.36 20.79
C ILE A 104 -7.19 21.83 21.16
N ALA A 105 -7.78 22.09 22.33
CA ALA A 105 -8.09 23.44 22.81
C ALA A 105 -6.83 24.31 22.99
N ALA A 106 -5.68 23.72 23.30
CA ALA A 106 -4.41 24.43 23.46
C ALA A 106 -3.85 24.99 22.13
N ILE A 107 -4.23 24.41 20.98
CA ILE A 107 -3.64 24.70 19.66
C ILE A 107 -4.64 25.20 18.63
N ALA A 108 -5.91 25.28 18.97
CA ALA A 108 -6.99 25.67 18.06
C ALA A 108 -8.04 26.51 18.79
N GLN A 109 -8.93 27.12 18.01
CA GLN A 109 -10.16 27.73 18.49
C GLN A 109 -11.25 26.66 18.44
N VAL A 110 -11.87 26.35 19.57
CA VAL A 110 -12.85 25.29 19.71
C VAL A 110 -14.22 25.88 20.02
N GLU A 111 -15.20 25.48 19.25
CA GLU A 111 -16.62 25.73 19.53
C GLU A 111 -17.32 24.39 19.68
N LEU A 112 -17.99 24.18 20.81
CA LEU A 112 -18.74 22.98 21.12
C LEU A 112 -20.21 23.32 21.35
N ARG A 113 -21.10 22.59 20.68
CA ARG A 113 -22.53 22.58 20.96
C ARG A 113 -22.91 21.16 21.36
N THR A 114 -23.46 21.00 22.54
CA THR A 114 -23.78 19.66 23.05
C THR A 114 -25.06 19.67 23.85
N ARG A 115 -25.80 18.56 23.77
CA ARG A 115 -27.02 18.35 24.57
C ARG A 115 -27.18 16.86 24.88
N MET A 116 -27.47 16.57 26.12
CA MET A 116 -27.89 15.23 26.55
C MET A 116 -29.29 14.89 25.98
N LYS A 117 -29.56 13.61 25.74
CA LYS A 117 -30.85 13.17 25.17
C LYS A 117 -32.06 13.63 25.98
N ASP A 118 -31.93 13.61 27.30
CA ASP A 118 -33.04 13.92 28.23
C ASP A 118 -33.04 15.39 28.68
N ALA A 119 -32.06 16.20 28.24
CA ALA A 119 -31.98 17.61 28.65
C ALA A 119 -32.83 18.49 27.70
N PRO A 120 -33.61 19.46 28.29
CA PRO A 120 -34.43 20.37 27.49
C PRO A 120 -33.60 21.38 26.69
N MET A 121 -32.44 21.77 27.22
CA MET A 121 -31.51 22.73 26.63
C MET A 121 -30.12 22.13 26.55
N GLY A 122 -29.38 22.52 25.55
CA GLY A 122 -27.96 22.22 25.38
C GLY A 122 -27.07 23.35 25.86
N THR A 123 -25.78 23.20 25.63
CA THR A 123 -24.74 24.16 25.99
C THR A 123 -23.92 24.52 24.76
N HIS A 124 -23.69 25.80 24.54
CA HIS A 124 -22.72 26.34 23.58
C HIS A 124 -21.49 26.84 24.33
N LEU A 125 -20.32 26.28 24.03
CA LEU A 125 -19.07 26.58 24.71
C LEU A 125 -18.04 27.03 23.67
N CYS A 126 -17.39 28.19 23.90
CA CYS A 126 -16.29 28.69 23.11
C CYS A 126 -14.99 28.71 23.92
N ILE A 127 -13.94 28.08 23.36
CA ILE A 127 -12.60 28.01 23.97
C ILE A 127 -11.56 28.50 22.97
N ASN A 128 -10.67 29.37 23.40
CA ASN A 128 -9.57 29.88 22.61
C ASN A 128 -8.25 29.72 23.37
N ALA A 129 -7.30 28.95 22.81
CA ALA A 129 -6.01 28.68 23.43
C ALA A 129 -6.08 28.21 24.90
N SER A 130 -6.94 27.26 25.18
CA SER A 130 -7.25 26.72 26.53
C SER A 130 -8.00 27.67 27.45
N GLN A 131 -8.44 28.83 26.99
CA GLN A 131 -9.26 29.75 27.82
C GLN A 131 -10.71 29.70 27.37
N CYS A 132 -11.61 29.49 28.30
CA CYS A 132 -13.05 29.57 28.08
C CYS A 132 -13.47 31.02 27.91
N GLU A 133 -13.96 31.37 26.69
CA GLU A 133 -14.44 32.71 26.36
C GLU A 133 -15.92 32.90 26.75
N SER A 134 -16.74 31.91 26.40
CA SER A 134 -18.18 31.94 26.71
C SER A 134 -18.74 30.54 26.93
N GLN A 135 -19.75 30.46 27.79
CA GLN A 135 -20.57 29.26 27.99
C GLN A 135 -22.01 29.70 28.18
N GLU A 136 -22.86 29.35 27.23
CA GLU A 136 -24.23 29.82 27.15
C GLU A 136 -25.20 28.65 26.89
N PRO A 137 -26.44 28.69 27.42
CA PRO A 137 -27.46 27.75 26.98
C PRO A 137 -27.76 27.89 25.49
N ASP A 138 -27.91 26.76 24.79
CA ASP A 138 -28.19 26.74 23.34
C ASP A 138 -29.24 25.68 23.01
N TYR A 139 -30.01 25.93 21.96
CA TYR A 139 -30.97 24.99 21.45
C TYR A 139 -30.34 24.18 20.30
N CYS A 140 -29.79 23.02 20.61
CA CYS A 140 -29.12 22.18 19.65
C CYS A 140 -29.65 20.72 19.67
N PRO A 141 -29.43 19.92 18.64
CA PRO A 141 -29.71 18.50 18.61
C PRO A 141 -28.98 17.75 19.73
N SER A 142 -29.49 16.57 20.12
CA SER A 142 -28.79 15.71 21.10
C SER A 142 -27.52 15.14 20.49
N GLY A 143 -26.45 15.01 21.29
CA GLY A 143 -25.11 14.61 20.85
C GLY A 143 -24.12 15.75 20.99
N CYS A 144 -23.05 15.72 20.20
CA CYS A 144 -22.03 16.77 20.18
C CYS A 144 -21.79 17.28 18.75
N ASN A 145 -21.49 18.56 18.67
CA ASN A 145 -21.01 19.21 17.45
C ASN A 145 -19.76 20.01 17.80
N PHE A 146 -18.60 19.43 17.51
CA PHE A 146 -17.29 20.05 17.69
C PHE A 146 -16.89 20.80 16.45
N MET A 147 -16.55 22.07 16.56
CA MET A 147 -15.98 22.90 15.49
C MET A 147 -14.59 23.35 15.92
N ILE A 148 -13.57 22.79 15.31
CA ILE A 148 -12.16 23.12 15.54
C ILE A 148 -11.70 24.03 14.42
N LYS A 149 -11.45 25.30 14.75
CA LYS A 149 -11.12 26.36 13.80
C LYS A 149 -9.64 26.73 13.89
N ASN A 150 -9.02 27.02 12.76
CA ASN A 150 -7.67 27.58 12.65
C ASN A 150 -6.61 26.78 13.43
N ILE A 151 -6.51 25.48 13.18
CA ILE A 151 -5.56 24.60 13.86
C ILE A 151 -4.12 25.17 13.79
N PHE A 152 -3.38 25.13 14.90
CA PHE A 152 -2.03 25.68 15.05
C PHE A 152 -1.94 27.21 14.90
N PHE A 153 -3.03 27.97 15.11
CA PHE A 153 -3.01 29.42 14.95
C PHE A 153 -1.99 30.10 15.90
N ASN A 154 -1.81 29.56 17.10
CA ASN A 154 -0.87 30.05 18.12
C ASN A 154 0.48 29.30 18.14
N VAL A 155 0.72 28.39 17.20
CA VAL A 155 1.97 27.62 17.06
C VAL A 155 2.53 27.75 15.63
N PRO A 156 3.11 28.93 15.27
CA PRO A 156 3.52 29.24 13.88
C PRO A 156 4.50 28.24 13.29
N ALA A 157 5.41 27.67 14.11
CA ALA A 157 6.35 26.66 13.67
C ALA A 157 5.62 25.43 13.12
N ARG A 158 4.62 24.88 13.83
CA ARG A 158 3.85 23.71 13.38
C ARG A 158 2.98 24.03 12.17
N ARG A 159 2.38 25.21 12.13
CA ARG A 159 1.61 25.65 10.97
C ARG A 159 2.44 25.63 9.69
N LYS A 160 3.73 25.97 9.75
CA LYS A 160 4.67 25.90 8.62
C LYS A 160 5.03 24.46 8.22
N PHE A 161 4.95 23.51 9.15
CA PHE A 161 5.21 22.08 8.88
C PHE A 161 4.01 21.33 8.31
N LEU A 162 2.82 21.92 8.25
CA LEU A 162 1.67 21.33 7.55
C LEU A 162 1.99 21.23 6.06
N LYS A 163 1.74 20.06 5.51
CA LYS A 163 1.94 19.76 4.08
C LYS A 163 0.85 20.44 3.23
N SER A 164 0.85 20.21 1.92
CA SER A 164 -0.22 20.70 1.05
C SER A 164 -1.61 20.22 1.50
N ASN A 165 -2.66 20.93 1.07
CA ASN A 165 -4.03 20.55 1.43
C ASN A 165 -4.38 19.14 0.97
N GLN A 166 -3.90 18.72 -0.21
CA GLN A 166 -4.15 17.38 -0.73
C GLN A 166 -3.48 16.31 0.10
N VAL A 167 -2.24 16.54 0.55
CA VAL A 167 -1.52 15.59 1.42
C VAL A 167 -2.18 15.48 2.80
N GLU A 168 -2.60 16.60 3.39
CA GLU A 168 -3.31 16.55 4.68
C GLU A 168 -4.68 15.87 4.52
N LEU A 169 -5.40 16.14 3.42
CA LEU A 169 -6.66 15.46 3.12
C LEU A 169 -6.47 13.97 2.90
N SER A 170 -5.42 13.55 2.20
CA SER A 170 -5.09 12.13 2.03
C SER A 170 -4.80 11.44 3.36
N ASN A 171 -4.11 12.11 4.30
CA ASN A 171 -3.89 11.59 5.65
C ASN A 171 -5.21 11.46 6.43
N ILE A 172 -6.11 12.45 6.30
CA ILE A 172 -7.44 12.42 6.91
C ILE A 172 -8.25 11.23 6.37
N VAL A 173 -8.29 11.07 5.05
CA VAL A 173 -9.00 9.96 4.40
C VAL A 173 -8.50 8.61 4.90
N ARG A 174 -7.18 8.41 5.01
CA ARG A 174 -6.60 7.17 5.52
C ARG A 174 -7.00 6.87 6.98
N GLU A 175 -7.03 7.88 7.85
CA GLU A 175 -7.50 7.68 9.23
C GLU A 175 -9.00 7.43 9.28
N PHE A 176 -9.78 8.16 8.47
CA PHE A 176 -11.21 7.95 8.33
C PHE A 176 -11.55 6.53 7.85
N GLU A 177 -10.86 6.03 6.83
CA GLU A 177 -11.05 4.66 6.32
C GLU A 177 -10.86 3.60 7.40
N LYS A 178 -9.82 3.75 8.27
CA LYS A 178 -9.58 2.83 9.39
C LYS A 178 -10.71 2.83 10.40
N LEU A 179 -11.19 4.03 10.77
CA LEU A 179 -12.29 4.19 11.73
C LEU A 179 -13.61 3.67 11.16
N ALA A 180 -13.90 3.97 9.90
CA ALA A 180 -15.12 3.54 9.22
C ALA A 180 -15.17 2.03 8.97
N LEU A 181 -14.00 1.39 8.72
CA LEU A 181 -13.91 -0.06 8.54
C LEU A 181 -14.29 -0.82 9.81
N VAL A 182 -13.76 -0.39 10.95
CA VAL A 182 -13.96 -1.12 12.20
C VAL A 182 -15.36 -0.88 12.77
N ASN A 183 -15.94 0.31 12.53
CA ASN A 183 -17.26 0.69 13.01
C ASN A 183 -18.31 0.62 11.90
N TYR A 184 -18.43 -0.55 11.26
CA TYR A 184 -19.30 -0.76 10.10
C TYR A 184 -20.80 -0.64 10.41
N THR A 185 -21.19 -0.69 11.68
CA THR A 185 -22.58 -0.48 12.13
C THR A 185 -22.97 0.99 12.19
N THR A 186 -21.97 1.92 12.27
CA THR A 186 -22.19 3.36 12.38
C THR A 186 -22.26 4.00 11.00
N GLU A 187 -23.17 4.96 10.82
CA GLU A 187 -23.23 5.81 9.63
C GLU A 187 -22.11 6.83 9.66
N PHE A 188 -21.41 7.00 8.51
CA PHE A 188 -20.37 8.01 8.39
C PHE A 188 -20.57 8.87 7.14
N LYS A 189 -20.38 10.19 7.31
CA LYS A 189 -20.31 11.15 6.22
C LYS A 189 -19.02 11.95 6.33
N LEU A 190 -18.32 12.12 5.21
CA LEU A 190 -17.13 12.96 5.11
C LEU A 190 -17.26 13.90 3.93
N SER A 191 -17.16 15.20 4.18
CA SER A 191 -17.19 16.24 3.15
C SER A 191 -16.00 17.20 3.30
N ASN A 192 -15.49 17.72 2.18
CA ASN A 192 -14.43 18.72 2.16
C ASN A 192 -14.80 19.85 1.20
N ASN A 193 -14.77 21.09 1.67
CA ASN A 193 -15.14 22.29 0.91
C ASN A 193 -16.52 22.16 0.22
N GLY A 194 -17.50 21.51 0.88
CA GLY A 194 -18.83 21.28 0.35
C GLY A 194 -18.97 20.08 -0.57
N ASN A 195 -17.87 19.45 -0.98
CA ASN A 195 -17.90 18.21 -1.78
C ASN A 195 -18.00 16.99 -0.89
N MET A 196 -19.01 16.14 -1.11
CA MET A 196 -19.17 14.87 -0.41
C MET A 196 -18.14 13.86 -0.94
N MET A 197 -17.28 13.36 -0.04
CA MET A 197 -16.25 12.36 -0.38
C MET A 197 -16.70 10.94 -0.04
N TYR A 198 -17.32 10.76 1.12
CA TYR A 198 -17.85 9.48 1.58
C TYR A 198 -19.23 9.67 2.19
N GLN A 199 -20.12 8.75 1.85
CA GLN A 199 -21.42 8.56 2.49
C GLN A 199 -21.62 7.06 2.71
N LEU A 200 -21.39 6.61 3.94
CA LEU A 200 -21.40 5.21 4.34
C LEU A 200 -22.61 4.98 5.26
N MET A 201 -23.49 4.09 4.87
CA MET A 201 -24.70 3.81 5.64
C MET A 201 -24.37 3.00 6.89
N GLY A 202 -25.16 3.17 7.96
CA GLY A 202 -25.08 2.34 9.16
C GLY A 202 -25.76 0.98 8.95
N GLY A 203 -25.34 -0.03 9.71
CA GLY A 203 -25.93 -1.36 9.66
C GLY A 203 -25.45 -2.28 8.54
N ASP A 204 -24.48 -1.84 7.75
CA ASP A 204 -23.81 -2.66 6.75
C ASP A 204 -23.13 -3.89 7.39
N SER A 205 -23.00 -4.97 6.60
CA SER A 205 -22.06 -6.03 6.95
C SER A 205 -20.63 -5.55 6.77
N PHE A 206 -19.67 -6.16 7.47
CA PHE A 206 -18.25 -5.79 7.32
C PHE A 206 -17.78 -5.87 5.86
N LYS A 207 -18.25 -6.89 5.10
CA LYS A 207 -17.95 -7.01 3.66
C LYS A 207 -18.52 -5.85 2.85
N GLN A 208 -19.76 -5.47 3.08
CA GLN A 208 -20.37 -4.33 2.39
C GLN A 208 -19.63 -3.02 2.69
N ARG A 209 -19.22 -2.82 3.96
CA ARG A 209 -18.43 -1.66 4.35
C ARG A 209 -17.09 -1.59 3.60
N ILE A 210 -16.36 -2.70 3.48
CA ILE A 210 -15.11 -2.77 2.69
C ILE A 210 -15.38 -2.37 1.23
N VAL A 211 -16.42 -2.92 0.64
CA VAL A 211 -16.81 -2.65 -0.75
C VAL A 211 -17.20 -1.19 -0.96
N SER A 212 -17.94 -0.59 -0.02
CA SER A 212 -18.39 0.81 -0.08
C SER A 212 -17.22 1.80 0.03
N ILE A 213 -16.18 1.46 0.81
CA ILE A 213 -15.01 2.33 0.99
C ILE A 213 -14.06 2.24 -0.22
N PHE A 214 -13.75 1.04 -0.71
CA PHE A 214 -12.68 0.86 -1.69
C PHE A 214 -13.16 0.57 -3.10
N SER A 215 -13.86 -0.53 -3.34
CA SER A 215 -14.33 -0.89 -4.69
C SER A 215 -15.32 -2.05 -4.68
N LYS A 216 -16.29 -2.01 -5.58
CA LYS A 216 -17.25 -3.12 -5.81
C LYS A 216 -16.55 -4.41 -6.25
N SER A 217 -15.44 -4.33 -6.99
CA SER A 217 -14.67 -5.50 -7.44
C SER A 217 -14.09 -6.35 -6.29
N LEU A 218 -13.86 -5.76 -5.10
CA LEU A 218 -13.39 -6.50 -3.94
C LEU A 218 -14.40 -7.54 -3.43
N SER A 219 -15.69 -7.36 -3.71
CA SER A 219 -16.73 -8.31 -3.26
C SER A 219 -16.47 -9.75 -3.71
N GLN A 220 -16.00 -9.94 -4.94
CA GLN A 220 -15.70 -11.26 -5.52
C GLN A 220 -14.28 -11.77 -5.15
N GLN A 221 -13.39 -10.86 -4.78
CA GLN A 221 -11.99 -11.17 -4.51
C GLN A 221 -11.73 -11.63 -3.07
N LEU A 222 -12.66 -11.37 -2.15
CA LEU A 222 -12.50 -11.59 -0.73
C LEU A 222 -13.12 -12.92 -0.29
N ILE A 223 -12.32 -13.71 0.44
CA ILE A 223 -12.67 -15.00 1.06
C ILE A 223 -12.87 -14.77 2.55
N PRO A 224 -13.98 -15.23 3.16
CA PRO A 224 -14.21 -15.08 4.60
C PRO A 224 -13.29 -16.00 5.39
N ILE A 225 -12.80 -15.50 6.52
CA ILE A 225 -12.06 -16.25 7.55
C ILE A 225 -12.83 -16.14 8.84
N GLU A 226 -12.98 -17.27 9.52
CA GLU A 226 -13.48 -17.32 10.88
C GLU A 226 -12.75 -18.43 11.64
N ALA A 227 -12.19 -18.08 12.80
CA ALA A 227 -11.56 -19.01 13.73
C ALA A 227 -11.90 -18.57 15.14
N GLU A 228 -12.49 -19.45 15.92
CA GLU A 228 -12.86 -19.20 17.30
C GLU A 228 -12.15 -20.20 18.22
N THR A 229 -11.42 -19.66 19.17
CA THR A 229 -10.66 -20.42 20.17
C THR A 229 -10.84 -19.79 21.53
N SER A 230 -10.37 -20.45 22.59
CA SER A 230 -10.41 -19.90 23.95
C SER A 230 -9.50 -18.66 24.15
N VAL A 231 -8.50 -18.45 23.27
CA VAL A 231 -7.51 -17.37 23.41
C VAL A 231 -7.88 -16.17 22.54
N VAL A 232 -8.41 -16.42 21.34
CA VAL A 232 -8.70 -15.37 20.35
C VAL A 232 -9.83 -15.83 19.42
N LYS A 233 -10.71 -14.88 19.07
CA LYS A 233 -11.63 -15.01 17.96
C LYS A 233 -11.12 -14.15 16.82
N ILE A 234 -10.85 -14.77 15.66
CA ILE A 234 -10.38 -14.11 14.43
C ILE A 234 -11.49 -14.21 13.40
N TYR A 235 -11.89 -13.07 12.83
CA TYR A 235 -12.86 -13.05 11.74
C TYR A 235 -12.55 -11.94 10.75
N GLY A 236 -12.98 -12.10 9.50
CA GLY A 236 -12.78 -11.11 8.47
C GLY A 236 -12.59 -11.72 7.09
N PHE A 237 -11.70 -11.11 6.30
CA PHE A 237 -11.52 -11.48 4.90
C PHE A 237 -10.05 -11.44 4.50
N VAL A 238 -9.65 -12.37 3.61
CA VAL A 238 -8.40 -12.33 2.85
C VAL A 238 -8.71 -12.38 1.36
N SER A 239 -7.83 -11.85 0.53
CA SER A 239 -8.00 -11.94 -0.92
C SER A 239 -7.61 -13.31 -1.44
N ARG A 240 -8.18 -13.69 -2.60
CA ARG A 240 -7.68 -14.84 -3.37
C ARG A 240 -6.23 -14.58 -3.81
N PRO A 241 -5.36 -15.61 -3.92
CA PRO A 241 -3.98 -15.45 -4.36
C PRO A 241 -3.84 -14.75 -5.74
N GLU A 242 -4.76 -15.03 -6.67
CA GLU A 242 -4.79 -14.44 -8.01
C GLU A 242 -4.92 -12.91 -8.00
N ASN A 243 -5.50 -12.35 -6.93
CA ASN A 243 -5.72 -10.93 -6.74
C ASN A 243 -4.63 -10.23 -5.91
N ALA A 244 -3.50 -10.91 -5.67
CA ALA A 244 -2.36 -10.30 -5.02
C ALA A 244 -1.76 -9.22 -5.92
N ARG A 245 -1.32 -8.11 -5.30
CA ARG A 245 -0.85 -6.92 -6.04
C ARG A 245 0.55 -6.54 -5.57
N LYS A 246 1.37 -6.05 -6.48
CA LYS A 246 2.67 -5.50 -6.13
C LYS A 246 2.54 -4.20 -5.33
N ARG A 247 1.50 -3.41 -5.61
CA ARG A 247 1.21 -2.11 -4.97
C ARG A 247 -0.30 -1.94 -4.76
N ASN A 248 -0.67 -0.95 -3.95
CA ASN A 248 -2.06 -0.65 -3.58
C ASN A 248 -2.76 -1.86 -2.94
N TYR A 249 -2.03 -2.62 -2.17
CA TYR A 249 -2.60 -3.66 -1.32
C TYR A 249 -3.25 -3.05 -0.09
N LEU A 250 -4.36 -3.64 0.31
CA LEU A 250 -5.17 -3.21 1.43
C LEU A 250 -4.95 -4.19 2.59
N GLN A 251 -4.25 -3.73 3.64
CA GLN A 251 -3.84 -4.57 4.76
C GLN A 251 -4.26 -3.93 6.07
N TYR A 252 -5.33 -4.46 6.65
CA TYR A 252 -5.93 -3.94 7.87
C TYR A 252 -6.06 -5.04 8.92
N LEU A 253 -5.47 -4.79 10.08
CA LEU A 253 -5.61 -5.61 11.28
C LEU A 253 -6.30 -4.77 12.36
N PHE A 254 -7.28 -5.36 13.00
CA PHE A 254 -8.02 -4.72 14.08
C PHE A 254 -8.05 -5.63 15.31
N VAL A 255 -7.91 -5.05 16.50
CA VAL A 255 -8.05 -5.76 17.77
C VAL A 255 -9.00 -5.00 18.66
N ASN A 256 -10.03 -5.66 19.17
CA ASN A 256 -11.05 -5.07 20.05
C ASN A 256 -11.53 -3.67 19.58
N GLY A 257 -11.81 -3.54 18.27
CA GLY A 257 -12.27 -2.29 17.68
C GLY A 257 -11.17 -1.28 17.33
N ARG A 258 -9.87 -1.58 17.51
CA ARG A 258 -8.75 -0.68 17.21
C ARG A 258 -7.93 -1.16 16.03
N HIS A 259 -7.53 -0.25 15.16
CA HIS A 259 -6.55 -0.57 14.11
C HIS A 259 -5.16 -0.79 14.73
N MET A 260 -4.51 -1.88 14.36
CA MET A 260 -3.15 -2.18 14.78
C MET A 260 -2.22 -2.42 13.59
N ARG A 261 -0.92 -2.19 13.83
CA ARG A 261 0.18 -2.62 12.97
C ARG A 261 0.95 -3.70 13.72
N HIS A 262 0.98 -4.90 13.18
CA HIS A 262 1.64 -6.03 13.83
C HIS A 262 2.50 -6.80 12.80
N PRO A 263 3.80 -6.48 12.70
CA PRO A 263 4.69 -7.11 11.71
C PRO A 263 4.77 -8.63 11.81
N TYR A 264 4.65 -9.18 13.03
CA TYR A 264 4.69 -10.61 13.27
C TYR A 264 3.44 -11.31 12.71
N PHE A 265 2.23 -10.77 12.92
CA PHE A 265 1.00 -11.32 12.33
C PHE A 265 0.96 -11.11 10.81
N HIS A 266 1.46 -9.98 10.31
CA HIS A 266 1.64 -9.80 8.87
C HIS A 266 2.50 -10.92 8.27
N LYS A 267 3.62 -11.28 8.93
CA LYS A 267 4.49 -12.37 8.50
C LYS A 267 3.77 -13.73 8.49
N ALA A 268 2.88 -14.02 9.46
CA ALA A 268 2.07 -15.22 9.48
C ALA A 268 1.20 -15.34 8.22
N ILE A 269 0.50 -14.23 7.88
CA ILE A 269 -0.35 -14.18 6.69
C ILE A 269 0.51 -14.38 5.44
N MET A 270 1.62 -13.64 5.29
CA MET A 270 2.50 -13.74 4.13
C MET A 270 3.06 -15.14 3.91
N GLN A 271 3.41 -15.86 4.99
CA GLN A 271 3.87 -17.25 4.89
C GLN A 271 2.79 -18.21 4.34
N CYS A 272 1.51 -17.94 4.59
CA CYS A 272 0.42 -18.74 4.00
C CYS A 272 0.30 -18.52 2.49
N PHE A 273 0.69 -17.35 2.00
CA PHE A 273 0.69 -17.00 0.58
C PHE A 273 2.01 -17.33 -0.11
N ASP A 274 3.05 -17.75 0.63
CA ASP A 274 4.32 -18.17 0.06
C ASP A 274 4.05 -19.32 -0.94
N GLN A 275 4.66 -19.28 -2.11
CA GLN A 275 4.42 -20.18 -3.25
C GLN A 275 3.06 -20.04 -3.99
N LEU A 276 2.09 -19.28 -3.44
CA LEU A 276 0.80 -19.03 -4.11
C LEU A 276 0.79 -17.73 -4.90
N ILE A 277 1.67 -16.78 -4.56
CA ILE A 277 1.77 -15.47 -5.18
C ILE A 277 3.21 -15.17 -5.62
N PRO A 278 3.42 -14.30 -6.63
CA PRO A 278 4.76 -13.83 -6.99
C PRO A 278 5.47 -13.17 -5.80
N ALA A 279 6.80 -13.31 -5.71
CA ALA A 279 7.61 -12.84 -4.57
C ALA A 279 7.44 -11.33 -4.25
N ASP A 280 7.16 -10.50 -5.27
CA ASP A 280 6.97 -9.06 -5.13
C ASP A 280 5.50 -8.64 -4.89
N SER A 281 4.58 -9.60 -4.78
CA SER A 281 3.15 -9.32 -4.63
C SER A 281 2.69 -9.53 -3.19
N GLN A 282 1.63 -8.80 -2.80
CA GLN A 282 1.05 -8.87 -1.48
C GLN A 282 -0.48 -9.05 -1.56
N PRO A 283 -1.07 -9.87 -0.69
CA PRO A 283 -2.51 -10.07 -0.62
C PRO A 283 -3.19 -8.91 0.11
N ASN A 284 -4.47 -8.70 -0.19
CA ASN A 284 -5.34 -7.87 0.64
C ASN A 284 -5.87 -8.69 1.80
N TYR A 285 -5.99 -8.07 2.98
CA TYR A 285 -6.65 -8.69 4.13
C TYR A 285 -7.26 -7.65 5.06
N PHE A 286 -8.37 -8.04 5.68
CA PHE A 286 -9.15 -7.25 6.64
C PHE A 286 -9.55 -8.18 7.76
N LEU A 287 -8.79 -8.17 8.88
CA LEU A 287 -8.95 -9.15 9.94
C LEU A 287 -9.21 -8.47 11.28
N HIS A 288 -10.21 -8.96 11.98
CA HIS A 288 -10.54 -8.59 13.34
C HIS A 288 -10.09 -9.68 14.32
N PHE A 289 -9.46 -9.24 15.39
CA PHE A 289 -9.07 -10.05 16.54
C PHE A 289 -9.89 -9.59 17.73
N SER A 290 -10.67 -10.49 18.31
CA SER A 290 -11.33 -10.29 19.58
C SER A 290 -10.59 -11.11 20.62
N VAL A 291 -10.01 -10.44 21.60
CA VAL A 291 -9.21 -11.02 22.69
C VAL A 291 -9.64 -10.43 24.00
N ASP A 292 -9.36 -11.12 25.09
CA ASP A 292 -9.57 -10.59 26.42
C ASP A 292 -8.72 -9.32 26.61
N PRO A 293 -9.30 -8.16 26.96
CA PRO A 293 -8.57 -6.92 27.20
C PRO A 293 -7.43 -7.03 28.21
N GLU A 294 -7.54 -7.91 29.20
CA GLU A 294 -6.50 -8.13 30.22
C GLU A 294 -5.23 -8.81 29.65
N THR A 295 -5.33 -9.48 28.49
CA THR A 295 -4.21 -10.18 27.83
C THR A 295 -3.45 -9.31 26.84
N ILE A 296 -3.81 -8.03 26.69
CA ILE A 296 -3.19 -7.11 25.75
C ILE A 296 -2.76 -5.82 26.43
N ASP A 297 -1.57 -5.32 26.06
CA ASP A 297 -1.14 -3.96 26.43
C ASP A 297 -1.23 -3.03 25.22
N VAL A 298 -2.14 -2.06 25.31
CA VAL A 298 -2.41 -1.03 24.28
C VAL A 298 -1.62 0.26 24.56
N ASN A 299 -1.09 0.44 25.79
CA ASN A 299 -0.47 1.69 26.22
C ASN A 299 1.03 1.78 25.94
N ILE A 300 1.51 1.22 24.84
CA ILE A 300 2.93 1.18 24.49
C ILE A 300 3.36 2.45 23.76
N HIS A 301 2.54 2.95 22.85
CA HIS A 301 2.83 4.12 22.01
C HIS A 301 1.70 5.16 22.11
N PRO A 302 2.00 6.49 22.04
CA PRO A 302 0.98 7.54 22.06
C PRO A 302 -0.12 7.37 20.99
N THR A 303 0.23 6.85 19.80
CA THR A 303 -0.71 6.59 18.70
C THR A 303 -1.59 5.35 18.92
N LYS A 304 -1.32 4.54 19.95
CA LYS A 304 -2.05 3.29 20.28
C LYS A 304 -2.16 2.30 19.12
N SER A 305 -1.22 2.34 18.16
CA SER A 305 -1.22 1.48 16.97
C SER A 305 -0.35 0.22 17.12
N GLU A 306 0.51 0.19 18.12
CA GLU A 306 1.33 -0.95 18.48
C GLU A 306 0.77 -1.57 19.76
N ILE A 307 0.48 -2.87 19.72
CA ILE A 307 -0.16 -3.62 20.80
C ILE A 307 0.67 -4.85 21.07
N LYS A 308 0.93 -5.13 22.34
CA LYS A 308 1.54 -6.37 22.79
C LYS A 308 0.48 -7.34 23.25
N PHE A 309 0.68 -8.59 22.89
CA PHE A 309 -0.18 -9.70 23.30
C PHE A 309 0.61 -10.61 24.25
N GLU A 310 -0.01 -11.07 25.32
CA GLU A 310 0.58 -12.04 26.22
C GLU A 310 0.86 -13.36 25.49
N ASN A 311 -0.10 -13.83 24.70
CA ASN A 311 -0.04 -15.11 23.97
C ASN A 311 0.24 -14.95 22.48
N GLU A 312 1.17 -14.07 22.11
CA GLU A 312 1.46 -13.69 20.71
C GLU A 312 1.76 -14.88 19.80
N GLN A 313 2.55 -15.87 20.28
CA GLN A 313 2.91 -17.06 19.52
C GLN A 313 1.71 -17.98 19.25
N VAL A 314 0.81 -18.12 20.23
CA VAL A 314 -0.40 -18.95 20.08
C VAL A 314 -1.33 -18.30 19.07
N ILE A 315 -1.54 -16.99 19.17
CA ILE A 315 -2.37 -16.21 18.22
C ILE A 315 -1.78 -16.33 16.81
N TRP A 316 -0.47 -16.26 16.68
CA TRP A 316 0.22 -16.43 15.39
C TRP A 316 -0.08 -17.80 14.76
N GLN A 317 -0.01 -18.90 15.56
CA GLN A 317 -0.29 -20.25 15.08
C GLN A 317 -1.76 -20.43 14.66
N ILE A 318 -2.69 -19.87 15.43
CA ILE A 318 -4.12 -19.89 15.13
C ILE A 318 -4.39 -19.12 13.83
N LEU A 319 -3.83 -17.91 13.70
CA LEU A 319 -3.95 -17.10 12.49
C LEU A 319 -3.39 -17.82 11.26
N PHE A 320 -2.19 -18.39 11.38
CA PHE A 320 -1.55 -19.15 10.32
C PHE A 320 -2.41 -20.35 9.88
N ALA A 321 -2.92 -21.11 10.83
CA ALA A 321 -3.78 -22.26 10.56
C ALA A 321 -5.09 -21.84 9.88
N ALA A 322 -5.76 -20.80 10.38
CA ALA A 322 -7.01 -20.29 9.84
C ALA A 322 -6.86 -19.77 8.39
N VAL A 323 -5.81 -18.99 8.13
CA VAL A 323 -5.55 -18.49 6.77
C VAL A 323 -5.20 -19.62 5.83
N LYS A 324 -4.35 -20.56 6.26
CA LYS A 324 -3.94 -21.71 5.45
C LYS A 324 -5.11 -22.64 5.13
N GLU A 325 -5.97 -22.92 6.12
CA GLU A 325 -7.19 -23.71 5.93
C GLU A 325 -8.14 -23.05 4.93
N THR A 326 -8.37 -21.75 5.08
CA THR A 326 -9.23 -20.97 4.18
C THR A 326 -8.70 -21.01 2.75
N LEU A 327 -7.42 -20.76 2.54
CA LEU A 327 -6.80 -20.81 1.21
C LEU A 327 -6.85 -22.22 0.62
N GLY A 328 -6.66 -23.26 1.44
CA GLY A 328 -6.75 -24.67 1.01
C GLY A 328 -8.15 -25.05 0.54
N LYS A 329 -9.20 -24.66 1.26
CA LYS A 329 -10.59 -24.92 0.88
C LYS A 329 -10.95 -24.27 -0.47
N PHE A 330 -10.51 -23.04 -0.71
CA PHE A 330 -10.82 -22.32 -1.94
C PHE A 330 -9.93 -22.69 -3.12
N SER A 331 -8.71 -23.18 -2.90
CA SER A 331 -7.85 -23.71 -3.99
C SER A 331 -8.26 -25.11 -4.44
N ALA A 332 -8.93 -25.89 -3.58
CA ALA A 332 -9.37 -27.24 -3.89
C ALA A 332 -10.70 -27.32 -4.64
N VAL A 333 -11.49 -26.25 -4.67
CA VAL A 333 -12.76 -26.20 -5.39
C VAL A 333 -12.59 -25.27 -6.60
N PRO A 334 -12.42 -25.79 -7.83
CA PRO A 334 -12.55 -24.96 -9.03
C PRO A 334 -13.99 -24.45 -9.07
N THR A 335 -14.21 -23.19 -8.75
CA THR A 335 -15.49 -22.51 -9.01
C THR A 335 -15.62 -22.38 -10.52
N ILE A 336 -16.41 -23.26 -11.11
CA ILE A 336 -16.96 -23.02 -12.44
C ILE A 336 -17.99 -21.91 -12.23
N GLU A 337 -17.58 -20.67 -12.36
CA GLU A 337 -18.50 -19.54 -12.46
C GLU A 337 -19.15 -19.66 -13.84
N PHE A 338 -20.36 -20.16 -13.85
CA PHE A 338 -21.25 -19.90 -14.97
C PHE A 338 -21.62 -18.41 -14.86
N ASP A 339 -20.98 -17.58 -15.66
CA ASP A 339 -21.43 -16.20 -15.89
C ASP A 339 -22.85 -16.26 -16.45
N THR A 340 -23.82 -16.04 -15.58
CA THR A 340 -25.24 -15.86 -15.95
C THR A 340 -25.53 -14.41 -16.33
N GLU A 341 -24.55 -13.64 -16.79
CA GLU A 341 -24.77 -12.34 -17.44
C GLU A 341 -24.79 -12.52 -18.98
N GLY A 342 -25.80 -13.10 -19.44
CA GLY A 342 -26.18 -13.22 -20.84
C GLY A 342 -27.32 -14.18 -20.92
N ASP A 343 -28.56 -13.69 -20.80
CA ASP A 343 -29.75 -14.40 -21.28
C ASP A 343 -29.53 -14.70 -22.78
N ILE A 344 -28.91 -15.84 -23.06
CA ILE A 344 -29.01 -16.44 -24.38
C ILE A 344 -30.46 -16.94 -24.41
N GLU A 345 -31.37 -16.14 -24.96
CA GLU A 345 -32.65 -16.64 -25.41
C GLU A 345 -32.37 -17.79 -26.37
N ILE A 346 -32.41 -19.02 -25.85
CA ILE A 346 -32.46 -20.21 -26.69
C ILE A 346 -33.81 -20.14 -27.39
N PRO A 347 -33.88 -19.90 -28.72
CA PRO A 347 -35.15 -19.91 -29.41
C PRO A 347 -35.73 -21.31 -29.24
N VAL A 348 -36.87 -21.40 -28.58
CA VAL A 348 -37.64 -22.62 -28.46
C VAL A 348 -38.15 -22.91 -29.87
N GLY A 349 -37.41 -23.76 -30.58
CA GLY A 349 -37.87 -24.30 -31.86
C GLY A 349 -39.11 -25.16 -31.64
N ASN A 350 -40.11 -24.96 -32.50
CA ASN A 350 -41.30 -25.79 -32.52
C ASN A 350 -40.94 -27.26 -32.65
N THR A 351 -41.40 -28.06 -31.71
CA THR A 351 -41.13 -29.50 -31.57
C THR A 351 -41.99 -30.37 -32.50
N GLU A 352 -42.55 -29.83 -33.58
CA GLU A 352 -43.47 -30.62 -34.43
C GLU A 352 -42.86 -31.36 -35.62
N ASP A 353 -41.55 -31.18 -35.94
CA ASP A 353 -40.88 -31.88 -37.04
C ASP A 353 -39.44 -32.25 -36.75
N VAL A 354 -39.16 -32.99 -35.67
CA VAL A 354 -37.86 -33.60 -35.47
C VAL A 354 -37.96 -35.11 -35.64
N GLU A 355 -37.62 -35.61 -36.84
CA GLU A 355 -37.32 -37.02 -37.02
C GLU A 355 -36.10 -37.39 -36.17
N MET A 356 -36.32 -38.32 -35.23
CA MET A 356 -35.24 -38.86 -34.43
C MET A 356 -34.26 -39.64 -35.33
N PRO A 357 -32.96 -39.41 -35.28
CA PRO A 357 -31.99 -40.21 -36.00
C PRO A 357 -32.02 -41.64 -35.47
N GLU A 358 -32.29 -42.61 -36.35
CA GLU A 358 -32.11 -44.04 -36.04
C GLU A 358 -30.62 -44.33 -35.86
N ILE A 359 -30.26 -44.77 -34.68
CA ILE A 359 -28.91 -45.22 -34.37
C ILE A 359 -28.78 -46.66 -34.83
N GLU A 360 -28.14 -46.91 -35.98
CA GLU A 360 -27.71 -48.26 -36.38
C GLU A 360 -26.62 -48.75 -35.45
N PHE A 361 -26.94 -49.72 -34.62
CA PHE A 361 -25.97 -50.35 -33.71
C PHE A 361 -25.29 -51.53 -34.43
N ASP A 362 -23.98 -51.40 -34.71
CA ASP A 362 -23.18 -52.50 -35.22
C ASP A 362 -22.67 -53.37 -34.03
N PRO A 363 -23.22 -54.59 -33.87
CA PRO A 363 -22.85 -55.47 -32.76
C PRO A 363 -21.40 -55.97 -32.78
N ASN A 364 -20.66 -55.77 -33.92
CA ASN A 364 -19.28 -56.19 -34.07
C ASN A 364 -18.25 -55.02 -33.95
N TYR A 365 -18.68 -53.82 -33.62
CA TYR A 365 -17.78 -52.68 -33.42
C TYR A 365 -16.91 -52.87 -32.17
N ASN A 366 -15.60 -53.07 -32.34
CA ASN A 366 -14.65 -53.14 -31.25
C ASN A 366 -13.71 -51.90 -31.28
N PRO A 367 -13.86 -50.97 -30.34
CA PRO A 367 -13.06 -49.73 -30.35
C PRO A 367 -11.57 -49.95 -30.02
N PHE A 368 -11.17 -51.18 -29.63
CA PHE A 368 -9.78 -51.53 -29.28
C PHE A 368 -9.06 -52.41 -30.32
N ALA A 369 -9.66 -52.64 -31.50
CA ALA A 369 -9.00 -53.41 -32.56
C ALA A 369 -8.06 -52.48 -33.39
N PRO A 370 -6.83 -52.91 -33.74
CA PRO A 370 -5.91 -52.09 -34.50
C PRO A 370 -6.41 -51.97 -35.95
N GLN A 371 -6.66 -50.75 -36.37
CA GLN A 371 -7.06 -50.43 -37.74
C GLN A 371 -5.85 -50.57 -38.70
N SER A 372 -5.93 -51.58 -39.58
CA SER A 372 -5.04 -51.69 -40.73
C SER A 372 -5.51 -50.80 -41.87
N ALA A 373 -4.62 -49.95 -42.32
CA ALA A 373 -4.87 -48.97 -43.37
C ALA A 373 -5.20 -49.62 -44.72
N SER A 374 -6.32 -49.31 -45.31
CA SER A 374 -6.57 -49.49 -46.76
C SER A 374 -7.24 -48.22 -47.31
N ALA A 375 -6.66 -47.75 -48.42
CA ALA A 375 -6.97 -46.51 -49.10
C ALA A 375 -8.35 -46.51 -49.78
N PRO A 376 -9.05 -45.37 -49.90
CA PRO A 376 -10.27 -45.25 -50.68
C PRO A 376 -9.99 -44.71 -52.08
N GLN A 377 -10.60 -45.32 -53.08
CA GLN A 377 -10.77 -44.81 -54.43
C GLN A 377 -11.95 -43.82 -54.55
N PRO A 378 -11.93 -42.92 -55.54
CA PRO A 378 -12.84 -41.79 -55.63
C PRO A 378 -14.01 -42.08 -56.59
N GLN A 379 -15.18 -41.49 -56.35
CA GLN A 379 -16.15 -41.11 -57.39
C GLN A 379 -17.25 -40.10 -56.88
N PRO A 380 -18.11 -39.53 -57.78
CA PRO A 380 -17.89 -38.17 -58.28
C PRO A 380 -19.05 -37.17 -57.96
N THR A 381 -18.70 -35.94 -58.01
CA THR A 381 -19.43 -34.69 -58.27
C THR A 381 -20.97 -34.65 -58.38
N THR A 382 -21.58 -33.72 -57.67
CA THR A 382 -22.56 -32.79 -58.29
C THR A 382 -22.46 -31.40 -57.65
N GLN A 383 -22.41 -30.42 -58.53
CA GLN A 383 -22.30 -28.99 -58.34
C GLN A 383 -23.54 -28.38 -57.69
N ARG A 384 -23.35 -27.39 -56.80
CA ARG A 384 -24.12 -26.14 -56.90
C ARG A 384 -23.44 -24.95 -56.21
N ARG A 385 -23.40 -23.91 -57.00
CA ARG A 385 -22.92 -22.55 -56.87
C ARG A 385 -23.28 -21.79 -55.61
N ALA A 386 -22.38 -21.02 -55.16
CA ALA A 386 -22.05 -19.58 -55.10
C ALA A 386 -22.36 -19.04 -53.70
N SER A 387 -21.56 -18.23 -53.06
CA SER A 387 -20.97 -16.96 -53.41
C SER A 387 -19.86 -16.61 -52.42
N ALA A 388 -18.95 -15.82 -52.89
CA ALA A 388 -17.77 -15.28 -52.22
C ALA A 388 -18.08 -14.35 -51.04
N ILE A 389 -17.15 -14.34 -50.06
CA ILE A 389 -16.50 -13.14 -49.54
C ILE A 389 -15.32 -13.64 -48.68
N GLY A 390 -14.15 -13.00 -48.88
CA GLY A 390 -12.84 -13.44 -48.40
C GLY A 390 -12.56 -13.14 -46.90
N GLY A 391 -11.50 -13.77 -46.48
CA GLY A 391 -10.94 -13.53 -45.14
C GLY A 391 -9.78 -14.48 -44.92
N ASP A 392 -8.58 -13.93 -44.90
CA ASP A 392 -7.28 -14.55 -44.77
C ASP A 392 -7.16 -15.56 -43.62
N GLY A 393 -6.58 -16.72 -43.95
CA GLY A 393 -6.30 -17.77 -43.00
C GLY A 393 -4.87 -17.71 -42.46
N PHE A 394 -4.71 -17.67 -41.18
CA PHE A 394 -3.45 -17.95 -40.51
C PHE A 394 -3.28 -19.46 -40.27
N GLN A 395 -2.31 -20.05 -40.93
CA GLN A 395 -1.86 -21.42 -40.69
C GLN A 395 -0.99 -21.48 -39.43
N THR A 396 -1.47 -22.14 -38.39
CA THR A 396 -0.65 -22.58 -37.27
C THR A 396 -0.08 -23.97 -37.54
N GLN A 397 1.22 -24.04 -37.81
CA GLN A 397 1.96 -25.30 -37.84
C GLN A 397 2.09 -25.87 -36.43
N ARG A 398 1.44 -26.98 -36.17
CA ARG A 398 1.72 -27.85 -35.02
C ARG A 398 2.99 -28.68 -35.37
N ARG A 399 4.10 -28.38 -34.70
CA ARG A 399 5.23 -29.29 -34.60
C ARG A 399 4.91 -30.35 -33.53
N VAL A 400 4.83 -31.58 -33.99
CA VAL A 400 4.86 -32.77 -33.15
C VAL A 400 6.31 -32.93 -32.65
N VAL A 401 6.47 -32.93 -31.30
CA VAL A 401 7.72 -33.37 -30.67
C VAL A 401 7.45 -34.72 -30.06
N ASP A 402 8.07 -35.70 -30.65
CA ASP A 402 8.01 -37.11 -30.24
C ASP A 402 9.01 -37.39 -29.09
N SER A 403 8.53 -38.17 -28.14
CA SER A 403 9.22 -39.09 -27.23
C SER A 403 10.59 -38.76 -26.65
N GLN A 404 10.62 -38.53 -25.34
CA GLN A 404 11.61 -39.16 -24.43
C GLN A 404 11.04 -39.27 -22.98
N LEU A 405 10.19 -40.23 -22.80
CA LEU A 405 9.83 -40.78 -21.48
C LEU A 405 10.74 -41.97 -21.22
N ASN A 406 11.91 -41.76 -20.60
CA ASN A 406 12.71 -42.81 -19.93
C ASN A 406 13.98 -42.22 -19.30
N ASN A 407 13.83 -41.38 -18.27
CA ASN A 407 14.96 -41.01 -17.39
C ASN A 407 14.50 -40.45 -16.01
N TRP A 408 13.40 -40.96 -15.48
CA TRP A 408 12.91 -40.52 -14.15
C TRP A 408 13.72 -41.15 -13.00
N ASP A 409 14.30 -42.34 -13.18
CA ASP A 409 15.06 -43.04 -12.13
C ASP A 409 16.45 -42.45 -11.84
N LYS A 410 17.01 -41.64 -12.72
CA LYS A 410 18.30 -40.97 -12.48
C LYS A 410 18.20 -39.63 -11.74
N LEU A 411 17.01 -39.07 -11.61
CA LEU A 411 16.77 -37.81 -10.87
C LEU A 411 16.63 -38.02 -9.38
N TYR A 412 16.25 -39.22 -8.91
CA TYR A 412 16.03 -39.47 -7.49
C TYR A 412 17.29 -39.89 -6.73
N GLN A 413 18.31 -40.45 -7.37
CA GLN A 413 19.56 -40.88 -6.71
C GLN A 413 20.49 -39.75 -6.27
N ASN A 414 20.28 -38.50 -6.76
CA ASN A 414 21.08 -37.33 -6.35
C ASN A 414 20.49 -36.53 -5.19
N PHE A 415 19.28 -36.81 -4.75
CA PHE A 415 18.64 -36.04 -3.67
C PHE A 415 18.95 -36.58 -2.25
N GLU A 416 19.33 -37.86 -2.11
CA GLU A 416 19.67 -38.41 -0.81
C GLU A 416 21.10 -38.12 -0.34
N LYS A 417 22.02 -37.81 -1.24
CA LYS A 417 23.41 -37.44 -0.90
C LYS A 417 23.60 -36.00 -0.44
N LYS A 418 22.64 -35.09 -0.71
CA LYS A 418 22.72 -33.70 -0.26
C LYS A 418 22.08 -33.41 1.08
N ARG A 419 21.46 -34.39 1.74
CA ARG A 419 20.78 -34.22 3.02
C ARG A 419 21.63 -34.55 4.23
N SER A 420 22.78 -35.24 4.06
CA SER A 420 23.72 -35.55 5.15
C SER A 420 24.76 -34.46 5.40
N ASP A 421 25.12 -33.62 4.39
CA ASP A 421 26.18 -32.64 4.54
C ASP A 421 25.72 -31.24 5.06
N SER A 422 24.40 -31.02 5.20
CA SER A 422 23.86 -29.72 5.64
C SER A 422 23.51 -29.64 7.14
N LEU A 423 23.73 -30.71 7.92
CA LEU A 423 23.43 -30.71 9.36
C LEU A 423 24.63 -30.48 10.29
N GLU A 424 25.86 -30.47 9.79
CA GLU A 424 27.06 -30.25 10.62
C GLU A 424 27.53 -28.75 10.67
N HIS A 425 26.99 -27.86 9.87
CA HIS A 425 27.43 -26.43 9.82
C HIS A 425 26.55 -25.43 10.58
N VAL A 426 25.52 -25.85 11.31
CA VAL A 426 24.61 -24.92 12.02
C VAL A 426 24.93 -24.72 13.51
N VAL A 427 25.89 -25.47 14.07
CA VAL A 427 26.19 -25.41 15.53
C VAL A 427 27.37 -24.52 15.90
N ALA A 428 28.07 -23.90 14.94
CA ALA A 428 29.31 -23.13 15.21
C ALA A 428 29.20 -21.59 15.11
N ALA A 429 27.99 -21.01 14.99
CA ALA A 429 27.84 -19.56 14.76
C ALA A 429 27.10 -18.79 15.85
N SER A 430 27.13 -19.24 17.10
CA SER A 430 26.46 -18.52 18.21
C SER A 430 27.37 -18.16 19.40
N ALA A 431 28.58 -17.74 19.12
CA ALA A 431 29.41 -17.09 20.14
C ALA A 431 30.34 -16.09 19.44
N LEU A 432 30.00 -14.83 19.46
CA LEU A 432 30.89 -13.65 19.43
C LEU A 432 30.10 -12.41 18.96
N ASN A 433 29.45 -11.76 19.92
CA ASN A 433 29.10 -10.34 19.78
C ASN A 433 29.48 -9.63 21.08
N GLN A 434 30.68 -9.09 21.10
CA GLN A 434 31.04 -7.96 21.98
C GLN A 434 31.73 -6.92 21.10
N MET A 435 31.11 -5.77 20.96
CA MET A 435 31.72 -4.56 20.39
C MET A 435 32.63 -3.89 21.39
N PRO A 436 33.70 -3.21 20.94
CA PRO A 436 34.07 -1.93 21.49
C PRO A 436 33.91 -0.79 20.48
N SER A 437 33.30 0.28 20.97
CA SER A 437 33.25 1.60 20.38
C SER A 437 34.64 2.20 20.26
N THR A 438 35.01 2.64 19.06
CA THR A 438 36.15 3.56 18.88
C THR A 438 35.73 4.65 17.90
N GLU A 439 35.75 5.87 18.41
CA GLU A 439 35.68 7.11 17.66
C GLU A 439 36.86 7.20 16.70
N GLU A 440 36.63 7.38 15.43
CA GLU A 440 37.65 7.81 14.48
C GLU A 440 37.24 9.08 13.75
N SER A 441 38.13 10.04 13.93
CA SER A 441 38.16 11.39 13.42
C SER A 441 38.08 11.47 11.89
N HIS A 442 37.32 12.43 11.42
CA HIS A 442 37.32 12.92 10.04
C HIS A 442 38.69 13.38 9.58
N GLN A 443 39.25 12.69 8.62
CA GLN A 443 40.25 13.25 7.72
C GLN A 443 39.66 13.30 6.30
N THR A 444 39.33 14.50 5.89
CA THR A 444 39.05 14.86 4.49
C THR A 444 40.35 14.75 3.68
N SER A 445 40.52 13.67 2.94
CA SER A 445 41.53 13.60 1.89
C SER A 445 40.87 13.95 0.54
N ALA A 446 41.30 15.09 0.00
CA ALA A 446 41.01 15.52 -1.35
C ALA A 446 41.60 14.50 -2.34
N PHE A 447 40.73 13.64 -2.90
CA PHE A 447 41.09 12.84 -4.07
C PHE A 447 41.03 13.74 -5.31
N GLN A 448 42.22 14.10 -5.83
CA GLN A 448 42.34 14.60 -7.20
C GLN A 448 41.82 13.55 -8.16
N GLN A 449 40.83 13.91 -8.96
CA GLN A 449 40.33 13.10 -10.08
C GLN A 449 41.42 13.01 -11.15
N GLU A 450 42.26 11.98 -11.11
CA GLU A 450 42.98 11.55 -12.32
C GLU A 450 41.95 11.10 -13.35
N LYS A 451 41.89 11.81 -14.50
CA LYS A 451 41.12 11.40 -15.66
C LYS A 451 41.66 10.05 -16.14
N VAL A 452 41.08 8.98 -15.67
CA VAL A 452 41.35 7.62 -16.18
C VAL A 452 41.02 7.59 -17.67
N LYS A 453 42.03 7.37 -18.53
CA LYS A 453 41.82 7.14 -19.93
C LYS A 453 41.15 5.77 -20.08
N PHE A 454 39.87 5.81 -20.35
CA PHE A 454 39.00 4.65 -20.56
C PHE A 454 39.27 4.06 -21.94
N THR A 455 39.61 2.78 -22.04
CA THR A 455 39.64 2.03 -23.31
C THR A 455 38.36 1.19 -23.40
N PRO A 456 37.41 1.52 -24.31
CA PRO A 456 36.05 1.00 -24.27
C PRO A 456 35.88 -0.51 -24.51
N SER A 457 36.91 -1.23 -24.99
CA SER A 457 36.77 -2.59 -25.55
C SER A 457 36.86 -3.74 -24.54
N SER A 458 36.71 -3.53 -23.25
CA SER A 458 36.96 -4.56 -22.22
C SER A 458 35.88 -4.78 -21.17
N CYS A 459 34.64 -4.32 -21.40
CA CYS A 459 33.56 -4.54 -20.45
C CYS A 459 33.02 -5.99 -20.50
N THR A 460 32.91 -6.64 -19.35
CA THR A 460 32.36 -8.01 -19.25
C THR A 460 31.21 -8.04 -18.21
N GLN A 461 30.09 -8.69 -18.56
CA GLN A 461 28.95 -8.82 -17.65
C GLN A 461 29.10 -10.06 -16.75
N LEU A 462 28.96 -9.87 -15.43
CA LEU A 462 28.97 -10.94 -14.43
C LEU A 462 27.56 -11.22 -13.91
N ARG A 463 27.08 -12.45 -14.08
CA ARG A 463 25.77 -12.94 -13.64
C ARG A 463 24.59 -12.05 -14.06
N ASN A 464 24.69 -11.37 -15.20
CA ASN A 464 23.67 -10.42 -15.68
C ASN A 464 23.26 -9.37 -14.61
N LYS A 465 24.19 -8.97 -13.77
CA LYS A 465 23.95 -8.03 -12.67
C LYS A 465 25.03 -6.96 -12.55
N TYR A 466 26.27 -7.33 -12.75
CA TYR A 466 27.41 -6.44 -12.61
C TYR A 466 28.19 -6.33 -13.92
N ILE A 467 28.71 -5.14 -14.18
CA ILE A 467 29.66 -4.90 -15.29
C ILE A 467 31.05 -4.80 -14.69
N LEU A 468 31.96 -5.63 -15.16
CA LEU A 468 33.38 -5.62 -14.82
C LEU A 468 34.10 -4.73 -15.83
N VAL A 469 34.84 -3.76 -15.31
CA VAL A 469 35.66 -2.86 -16.11
C VAL A 469 37.10 -2.90 -15.55
N PRO A 470 38.08 -3.38 -16.33
CA PRO A 470 39.49 -3.34 -15.90
C PRO A 470 39.95 -1.89 -15.85
N GLY A 471 40.59 -1.52 -14.76
CA GLY A 471 41.19 -0.21 -14.52
C GLY A 471 42.71 -0.34 -14.32
N ALA A 472 43.42 0.79 -14.30
CA ALA A 472 44.89 0.82 -14.13
C ALA A 472 45.34 0.21 -12.79
N ASN A 473 44.54 0.36 -11.70
CA ASN A 473 44.91 -0.05 -10.33
C ASN A 473 44.07 -1.23 -9.79
N GLY A 474 43.25 -1.89 -10.63
CA GLY A 474 42.36 -2.95 -10.20
C GLY A 474 41.17 -3.14 -11.11
N ILE A 475 40.14 -3.81 -10.61
CA ILE A 475 38.91 -4.09 -11.33
C ILE A 475 37.77 -3.26 -10.72
N MET A 476 37.06 -2.50 -11.56
CA MET A 476 35.81 -1.84 -11.16
C MET A 476 34.62 -2.76 -11.40
N LEU A 477 33.81 -2.92 -10.36
CA LEU A 477 32.51 -3.60 -10.40
C LEU A 477 31.42 -2.53 -10.39
N ILE A 478 30.62 -2.49 -11.45
CA ILE A 478 29.51 -1.54 -11.61
C ILE A 478 28.20 -2.30 -11.57
N ASP A 479 27.29 -1.90 -10.68
CA ASP A 479 25.92 -2.45 -10.66
C ASP A 479 25.13 -1.90 -11.84
N GLN A 480 24.75 -2.77 -12.82
CA GLN A 480 24.12 -2.35 -14.08
C GLN A 480 22.77 -1.64 -13.87
N HIS A 481 21.96 -2.12 -12.92
CA HIS A 481 20.65 -1.55 -12.64
C HIS A 481 20.79 -0.16 -12.00
N ARG A 482 21.65 -0.03 -11.00
CA ARG A 482 21.90 1.24 -10.29
C ARG A 482 22.58 2.27 -11.19
N ALA A 483 23.50 1.84 -12.04
CA ALA A 483 24.13 2.70 -13.05
C ALA A 483 23.10 3.27 -14.02
N HIS A 484 22.21 2.43 -14.52
CA HIS A 484 21.16 2.87 -15.45
C HIS A 484 20.13 3.80 -14.78
N ILE A 485 19.77 3.56 -13.51
CA ILE A 485 18.93 4.50 -12.74
C ILE A 485 19.60 5.89 -12.71
N ARG A 486 20.90 5.97 -12.42
CA ARG A 486 21.62 7.25 -12.36
C ARG A 486 21.62 7.97 -13.70
N VAL A 487 21.96 7.26 -14.78
CA VAL A 487 21.99 7.83 -16.14
C VAL A 487 20.62 8.35 -16.56
N LEU A 488 19.56 7.55 -16.36
CA LEU A 488 18.20 7.96 -16.70
C LEU A 488 17.72 9.14 -15.87
N PHE A 489 18.02 9.15 -14.56
CA PHE A 489 17.66 10.25 -13.68
C PHE A 489 18.30 11.57 -14.14
N ASP A 490 19.62 11.59 -14.38
CA ASP A 490 20.32 12.78 -14.82
C ASP A 490 19.84 13.25 -16.22
N SER A 491 19.53 12.31 -17.13
CA SER A 491 18.94 12.60 -18.43
C SER A 491 17.57 13.29 -18.30
N LEU A 492 16.68 12.78 -17.43
CA LEU A 492 15.35 13.35 -17.19
C LEU A 492 15.46 14.75 -16.57
N ILE A 493 16.29 14.93 -15.56
CA ILE A 493 16.47 16.24 -14.90
C ILE A 493 17.03 17.28 -15.88
N ASN A 494 18.05 16.91 -16.67
CA ASN A 494 18.63 17.82 -17.68
C ASN A 494 17.60 18.15 -18.78
N ALA A 495 16.74 17.21 -19.18
CA ALA A 495 15.66 17.45 -20.13
C ALA A 495 14.61 18.44 -19.59
N VAL A 496 14.25 18.32 -18.31
CA VAL A 496 13.35 19.27 -17.62
C VAL A 496 13.96 20.66 -17.59
N GLU A 497 15.23 20.78 -17.20
CA GLU A 497 15.94 22.09 -17.12
C GLU A 497 16.07 22.75 -18.52
N SER A 498 16.24 21.97 -19.57
CA SER A 498 16.37 22.45 -20.95
C SER A 498 15.02 22.69 -21.66
N LYS A 499 13.88 22.38 -21.04
CA LYS A 499 12.52 22.45 -21.62
C LYS A 499 12.37 21.69 -22.95
N LYS A 500 13.16 20.67 -23.19
CA LYS A 500 13.15 19.82 -24.40
C LYS A 500 12.77 18.39 -24.02
N ILE A 501 11.52 18.19 -23.63
CA ILE A 501 11.01 16.85 -23.36
C ILE A 501 10.10 16.46 -24.52
N GLU A 502 10.55 15.48 -25.29
CA GLU A 502 9.72 14.84 -26.29
C GLU A 502 8.86 13.78 -25.65
N SER A 503 7.55 13.79 -25.96
CA SER A 503 6.61 12.79 -25.45
C SER A 503 6.32 11.74 -26.52
N GLN A 504 6.33 10.48 -26.12
CA GLN A 504 5.92 9.36 -26.96
C GLN A 504 4.47 9.00 -26.63
N LYS A 505 3.57 9.03 -27.61
CA LYS A 505 2.17 8.61 -27.45
C LYS A 505 2.07 7.11 -27.32
N VAL A 506 1.19 6.67 -26.44
CA VAL A 506 0.88 5.25 -26.23
C VAL A 506 -0.17 4.81 -27.25
N LEU A 507 0.08 3.70 -27.94
CA LEU A 507 -0.86 3.16 -28.94
C LEU A 507 -2.16 2.66 -28.30
N PHE A 508 -2.05 2.06 -27.12
CA PHE A 508 -3.19 1.61 -26.30
C PHE A 508 -3.13 2.31 -24.97
N GLN A 509 -4.17 3.09 -24.66
CA GLN A 509 -4.25 3.81 -23.40
C GLN A 509 -4.29 2.82 -22.25
N GLU A 510 -3.38 2.97 -21.29
CA GLU A 510 -3.35 2.18 -20.08
C GLU A 510 -4.20 2.87 -19.00
N VAL A 511 -5.24 2.18 -18.54
CA VAL A 511 -6.13 2.69 -17.49
C VAL A 511 -5.64 2.24 -16.12
N ILE A 512 -5.44 3.21 -15.23
CA ILE A 512 -4.94 3.01 -13.87
C ILE A 512 -6.03 3.37 -12.89
N LYS A 513 -6.41 2.43 -12.03
CA LYS A 513 -7.35 2.68 -10.93
C LYS A 513 -6.59 2.99 -9.65
N LEU A 514 -6.86 4.13 -9.05
CA LEU A 514 -6.21 4.65 -7.86
C LEU A 514 -7.14 4.57 -6.64
N SER A 515 -6.56 4.61 -5.44
CA SER A 515 -7.32 4.88 -4.21
C SER A 515 -7.73 6.36 -4.16
N THR A 516 -8.75 6.69 -3.37
CA THR A 516 -9.20 8.08 -3.18
C THR A 516 -8.05 8.99 -2.73
N ALA A 517 -7.20 8.49 -1.81
CA ALA A 517 -6.04 9.21 -1.33
C ALA A 517 -4.99 9.48 -2.41
N GLN A 518 -4.72 8.51 -3.30
CA GLN A 518 -3.79 8.65 -4.42
C GLN A 518 -4.35 9.55 -5.52
N ASN A 519 -5.65 9.45 -5.80
CA ASN A 519 -6.32 10.29 -6.78
C ASN A 519 -6.19 11.78 -6.44
N LEU A 520 -6.39 12.15 -5.18
CA LEU A 520 -6.23 13.54 -4.71
C LEU A 520 -4.80 14.07 -4.94
N ILE A 521 -3.79 13.23 -4.70
CA ILE A 521 -2.39 13.61 -4.87
C ILE A 521 -1.99 13.66 -6.34
N LEU A 522 -2.47 12.73 -7.17
CA LEU A 522 -2.12 12.71 -8.58
C LEU A 522 -2.63 13.97 -9.29
N ASP A 523 -3.78 14.49 -8.90
CA ASP A 523 -4.34 15.75 -9.42
C ASP A 523 -3.43 16.96 -9.09
N GLU A 524 -2.80 16.97 -7.90
CA GLU A 524 -1.81 18.01 -7.52
C GLU A 524 -0.50 17.88 -8.31
N VAL A 525 -0.05 16.64 -8.54
CA VAL A 525 1.24 16.36 -9.19
C VAL A 525 1.14 16.41 -10.73
N LYS A 526 -0.05 16.32 -11.29
CA LYS A 526 -0.31 16.33 -12.74
C LYS A 526 0.42 17.44 -13.50
N PRO A 527 0.40 18.73 -13.08
CA PRO A 527 1.09 19.79 -13.79
C PRO A 527 2.61 19.58 -13.89
N GLU A 528 3.22 18.94 -12.88
CA GLU A 528 4.65 18.64 -12.90
C GLU A 528 4.94 17.42 -13.77
N MET A 529 4.05 16.42 -13.81
CA MET A 529 4.15 15.29 -14.73
C MET A 529 4.02 15.73 -16.18
N GLU A 530 3.12 16.66 -16.49
CA GLU A 530 2.98 17.24 -17.83
C GLU A 530 4.27 17.97 -18.27
N LYS A 531 4.93 18.70 -17.38
CA LYS A 531 6.24 19.32 -17.65
C LYS A 531 7.33 18.28 -17.96
N MET A 532 7.21 17.08 -17.44
CA MET A 532 8.12 15.97 -17.68
C MET A 532 7.74 15.11 -18.89
N GLY A 533 6.74 15.51 -19.68
CA GLY A 533 6.33 14.84 -20.91
C GLY A 533 5.34 13.68 -20.70
N PHE A 534 4.69 13.60 -19.56
CA PHE A 534 3.55 12.70 -19.37
C PHE A 534 2.25 13.41 -19.79
N GLU A 535 1.40 12.71 -20.52
CA GLU A 535 0.02 13.12 -20.75
C GLU A 535 -0.91 12.14 -20.02
N ILE A 536 -1.60 12.61 -18.98
CA ILE A 536 -2.55 11.83 -18.20
C ILE A 536 -3.92 12.51 -18.21
N SER A 537 -4.99 11.74 -18.34
CA SER A 537 -6.37 12.22 -18.32
C SER A 537 -7.22 11.48 -17.30
N PHE A 538 -8.04 12.24 -16.57
CA PHE A 538 -8.97 11.69 -15.61
C PHE A 538 -10.21 11.13 -16.31
N LEU A 539 -10.58 9.87 -16.04
CA LEU A 539 -11.73 9.18 -16.64
C LEU A 539 -12.96 9.11 -15.73
N GLY A 540 -12.82 9.55 -14.47
CA GLY A 540 -13.85 9.37 -13.45
C GLY A 540 -13.59 8.13 -12.57
N ASP A 541 -14.32 7.99 -11.46
CA ASP A 541 -14.24 6.86 -10.52
C ASP A 541 -12.79 6.49 -10.09
N CYS A 542 -11.98 7.51 -9.77
CA CYS A 542 -10.56 7.37 -9.43
C CYS A 542 -9.73 6.63 -10.49
N SER A 543 -10.15 6.67 -11.76
CA SER A 543 -9.47 6.05 -12.90
C SER A 543 -8.81 7.10 -13.76
N TRP A 544 -7.57 6.83 -14.18
CA TRP A 544 -6.77 7.69 -15.03
C TRP A 544 -6.25 6.94 -16.24
N ALA A 545 -6.26 7.61 -17.40
CA ALA A 545 -5.65 7.10 -18.61
C ALA A 545 -4.31 7.77 -18.86
N VAL A 546 -3.32 6.98 -19.29
CA VAL A 546 -2.02 7.46 -19.73
C VAL A 546 -2.02 7.52 -21.25
N ASN A 547 -1.83 8.70 -21.80
CA ASN A 547 -1.86 8.97 -23.25
C ASN A 547 -0.45 9.08 -23.83
N ALA A 548 0.51 9.60 -23.05
CA ALA A 548 1.90 9.73 -23.45
C ALA A 548 2.86 9.70 -22.26
N PHE A 549 4.13 9.32 -22.52
CA PHE A 549 5.23 9.35 -21.58
C PHE A 549 6.53 9.87 -22.23
N PRO A 550 7.55 10.29 -21.46
CA PRO A 550 8.82 10.79 -22.00
C PRO A 550 9.50 9.81 -22.94
N ALA A 551 9.88 10.24 -24.15
CA ALA A 551 10.47 9.40 -25.20
C ALA A 551 11.85 8.80 -24.82
N CYS A 552 12.53 9.38 -23.81
CA CYS A 552 13.79 8.83 -23.29
C CYS A 552 13.62 7.52 -22.49
N LEU A 553 12.39 7.17 -22.10
CA LEU A 553 12.08 5.95 -21.36
C LEU A 553 11.78 4.81 -22.36
N LYS A 554 12.60 3.77 -22.35
CA LYS A 554 12.39 2.58 -23.20
C LYS A 554 11.50 1.58 -22.45
N ASN A 555 10.31 1.30 -22.99
CA ASN A 555 9.34 0.32 -22.44
C ASN A 555 9.09 0.45 -20.92
N PRO A 556 8.71 1.63 -20.42
CA PRO A 556 8.44 1.80 -18.99
C PRO A 556 7.14 1.07 -18.61
N ASP A 557 7.12 0.50 -17.41
CA ASP A 557 5.86 0.14 -16.75
C ASP A 557 5.21 1.41 -16.22
N VAL A 558 4.38 2.04 -17.07
CA VAL A 558 3.82 3.36 -16.80
C VAL A 558 2.86 3.31 -15.61
N LYS A 559 2.14 2.19 -15.44
CA LYS A 559 1.23 1.97 -14.33
C LYS A 559 1.99 1.94 -13.01
N GLU A 560 3.05 1.13 -12.92
CA GLU A 560 3.88 1.04 -11.72
C GLU A 560 4.51 2.39 -11.38
N MET A 561 4.90 3.13 -12.40
CA MET A 561 5.53 4.44 -12.27
C MET A 561 4.61 5.49 -11.67
N ILE A 562 3.36 5.59 -12.16
CA ILE A 562 2.38 6.55 -11.63
C ILE A 562 1.97 6.20 -10.20
N LEU A 563 1.82 4.93 -9.89
CA LEU A 563 1.55 4.48 -8.53
C LEU A 563 2.68 4.85 -7.56
N ASP A 564 3.95 4.70 -8.00
CA ASP A 564 5.13 5.06 -7.19
C ASP A 564 5.22 6.57 -6.95
N VAL A 565 4.91 7.38 -7.97
CA VAL A 565 4.84 8.84 -7.84
C VAL A 565 3.76 9.25 -6.83
N ALA A 566 2.55 8.70 -6.94
CA ALA A 566 1.45 8.99 -6.03
C ALA A 566 1.78 8.61 -4.58
N ASP A 567 2.31 7.40 -4.35
CA ASP A 567 2.66 6.91 -3.02
C ASP A 567 3.84 7.68 -2.41
N SER A 568 4.85 8.01 -3.21
CA SER A 568 5.99 8.81 -2.77
C SER A 568 5.57 10.24 -2.39
N ALA A 569 4.66 10.84 -3.13
CA ALA A 569 4.13 12.17 -2.84
C ALA A 569 3.32 12.18 -1.53
N ILE A 570 2.54 11.13 -1.25
CA ILE A 570 1.82 10.99 0.02
C ILE A 570 2.78 10.89 1.20
N ASN A 571 3.80 10.02 1.11
CA ASN A 571 4.70 9.72 2.21
C ASN A 571 5.80 10.79 2.39
N GLY A 572 6.33 11.33 1.29
CA GLY A 572 7.50 12.20 1.27
C GLY A 572 7.24 13.66 1.66
N GLY A 573 5.99 14.14 1.60
CA GLY A 573 5.68 15.53 1.92
C GLY A 573 6.34 16.55 1.03
N VAL A 574 6.06 16.49 -0.23
CA VAL A 574 6.70 17.31 -1.26
C VAL A 574 6.25 18.76 -1.13
N SER A 575 7.13 19.61 -0.67
CA SER A 575 6.85 21.02 -0.41
C SER A 575 7.37 22.00 -1.49
N LEU A 576 8.03 21.50 -2.55
CA LEU A 576 8.61 22.36 -3.62
C LEU A 576 8.59 21.61 -4.95
N SER A 577 8.19 22.29 -6.03
CA SER A 577 8.08 21.71 -7.38
C SER A 577 9.36 21.00 -7.86
N LYS A 578 10.53 21.49 -7.47
CA LYS A 578 11.82 20.85 -7.79
C LYS A 578 11.96 19.45 -7.18
N ARG A 579 11.51 19.26 -5.93
CA ARG A 579 11.53 17.94 -5.29
C ARG A 579 10.52 16.98 -5.91
N ILE A 580 9.38 17.50 -6.39
CA ILE A 580 8.39 16.69 -7.13
C ILE A 580 9.03 16.18 -8.42
N SER A 581 9.66 17.06 -9.20
CA SER A 581 10.35 16.67 -10.43
C SER A 581 11.47 15.66 -10.20
N GLU A 582 12.26 15.81 -9.13
CA GLU A 582 13.29 14.85 -8.72
C GLU A 582 12.68 13.50 -8.34
N HIS A 583 11.56 13.47 -7.61
CA HIS A 583 10.84 12.24 -7.27
C HIS A 583 10.24 11.54 -8.49
N ILE A 584 9.61 12.29 -9.39
CA ILE A 584 9.09 11.74 -10.65
C ILE A 584 10.23 11.18 -11.50
N ALA A 585 11.34 11.92 -11.65
CA ALA A 585 12.51 11.47 -12.39
C ALA A 585 13.10 10.19 -11.80
N LEU A 586 13.21 10.10 -10.48
CA LEU A 586 13.74 8.90 -9.80
C LEU A 586 12.82 7.69 -9.96
N SER A 587 11.52 7.88 -9.80
CA SER A 587 10.53 6.82 -9.98
C SER A 587 10.52 6.32 -11.44
N SER A 588 10.52 7.25 -12.38
CA SER A 588 10.61 6.94 -13.81
C SER A 588 11.89 6.20 -14.17
N ALA A 589 13.04 6.65 -13.65
CA ALA A 589 14.33 6.01 -13.86
C ALA A 589 14.37 4.58 -13.29
N ARG A 590 13.79 4.34 -12.11
CA ARG A 590 13.73 3.00 -11.51
C ARG A 590 12.88 2.03 -12.34
N SER A 591 11.73 2.49 -12.82
CA SER A 591 10.81 1.67 -13.61
C SER A 591 11.41 1.30 -14.99
N ALA A 592 12.14 2.24 -15.61
CA ALA A 592 12.71 2.07 -16.94
C ALA A 592 14.13 1.47 -16.95
N ALA A 593 14.78 1.34 -15.78
CA ALA A 593 16.15 0.83 -15.69
C ALA A 593 16.23 -0.66 -16.07
N VAL A 594 17.37 -1.06 -16.67
CA VAL A 594 17.69 -2.46 -16.97
C VAL A 594 17.51 -3.31 -15.71
N ARG A 595 16.78 -4.40 -15.82
CA ARG A 595 16.51 -5.30 -14.68
C ARG A 595 17.69 -6.20 -14.37
N TYR A 596 17.79 -6.66 -13.14
CA TYR A 596 18.70 -7.74 -12.80
C TYR A 596 18.29 -9.01 -13.55
N GLY A 597 19.26 -9.66 -14.19
CA GLY A 597 19.01 -10.82 -15.05
C GLY A 597 19.02 -10.49 -16.55
N ASP A 598 18.87 -9.23 -16.95
CA ASP A 598 18.92 -8.83 -18.35
C ASP A 598 20.35 -8.91 -18.89
N ARG A 599 20.48 -9.49 -20.08
CA ARG A 599 21.75 -9.59 -20.79
C ARG A 599 21.98 -8.34 -21.64
N LEU A 600 23.08 -7.66 -21.39
CA LEU A 600 23.51 -6.49 -22.15
C LEU A 600 24.45 -6.91 -23.27
N THR A 601 24.34 -6.25 -24.44
CA THR A 601 25.34 -6.36 -25.51
C THR A 601 26.61 -5.60 -25.12
N PRO A 602 27.78 -5.94 -25.66
CA PRO A 602 29.02 -5.20 -25.39
C PRO A 602 28.87 -3.70 -25.62
N ASP A 603 28.27 -3.30 -26.75
CA ASP A 603 28.03 -1.89 -27.07
C ASP A 603 27.11 -1.18 -26.05
N ALA A 604 26.09 -1.89 -25.56
CA ALA A 604 25.18 -1.36 -24.53
C ALA A 604 25.87 -1.19 -23.16
N MET A 605 26.79 -2.10 -22.81
CA MET A 605 27.59 -1.99 -21.59
C MET A 605 28.55 -0.80 -21.67
N GLU A 606 29.23 -0.64 -22.78
CA GLU A 606 30.13 0.49 -23.02
C GLU A 606 29.40 1.83 -23.00
N ALA A 607 28.26 1.92 -23.68
CA ALA A 607 27.42 3.12 -23.66
C ALA A 607 26.98 3.47 -22.24
N LEU A 608 26.48 2.47 -21.47
CA LEU A 608 26.03 2.68 -20.09
C LEU A 608 27.17 3.16 -19.18
N VAL A 609 28.34 2.57 -19.29
CA VAL A 609 29.51 2.96 -18.52
C VAL A 609 29.99 4.37 -18.90
N ALA A 610 30.03 4.69 -20.21
CA ALA A 610 30.40 6.01 -20.70
C ALA A 610 29.42 7.10 -20.21
N ASP A 611 28.13 6.83 -20.25
CA ASP A 611 27.08 7.75 -19.78
C ASP A 611 27.10 7.91 -18.26
N LEU A 612 27.40 6.84 -17.51
CA LEU A 612 27.57 6.90 -16.06
C LEU A 612 28.72 7.85 -15.67
N PHE A 613 29.86 7.76 -16.36
CA PHE A 613 31.01 8.67 -16.07
C PHE A 613 30.80 10.10 -16.57
N ARG A 614 29.80 10.36 -17.41
CA ARG A 614 29.35 11.72 -17.74
C ARG A 614 28.40 12.31 -16.68
N SER A 615 27.82 11.47 -15.83
CA SER A 615 26.91 11.89 -14.77
C SER A 615 27.61 12.74 -13.71
N LYS A 616 26.88 13.64 -13.05
CA LYS A 616 27.41 14.52 -11.98
C LYS A 616 27.99 13.73 -10.81
N GLU A 617 27.39 12.57 -10.49
CA GLU A 617 27.81 11.66 -9.42
C GLU A 617 27.75 10.20 -9.90
N ALA A 618 28.87 9.65 -10.34
CA ALA A 618 28.93 8.26 -10.84
C ALA A 618 28.90 7.21 -9.71
N ASN A 619 29.25 7.55 -8.48
CA ASN A 619 29.46 6.59 -7.41
C ASN A 619 28.19 6.17 -6.68
N TYR A 620 27.16 7.04 -6.65
CA TYR A 620 25.92 6.82 -5.90
C TYR A 620 24.68 7.12 -6.74
N THR A 621 23.65 6.32 -6.52
CA THR A 621 22.30 6.60 -7.07
C THR A 621 21.72 7.84 -6.39
N PRO A 622 20.69 8.48 -6.94
CA PRO A 622 20.02 9.63 -6.30
C PRO A 622 19.46 9.32 -4.90
N ASP A 623 19.20 8.03 -4.60
CA ASP A 623 18.74 7.54 -3.30
C ASP A 623 19.88 7.04 -2.39
N GLY A 624 21.15 7.36 -2.70
CA GLY A 624 22.32 7.12 -1.85
C GLY A 624 22.89 5.70 -1.90
N LYS A 625 22.47 4.83 -2.83
CA LYS A 625 23.02 3.48 -2.97
C LYS A 625 24.29 3.49 -3.81
N LYS A 626 25.29 2.74 -3.38
CA LYS A 626 26.59 2.63 -4.06
C LYS A 626 26.43 1.94 -5.43
N ILE A 627 27.01 2.55 -6.48
CA ILE A 627 26.99 2.05 -7.87
C ILE A 627 28.30 1.32 -8.19
N ILE A 628 29.44 1.94 -7.88
CA ILE A 628 30.79 1.46 -8.26
C ILE A 628 31.51 0.92 -7.03
N CYS A 629 32.08 -0.26 -7.13
CA CYS A 629 33.00 -0.84 -6.17
C CYS A 629 34.33 -1.17 -6.87
N THR A 630 35.45 -0.73 -6.33
CA THR A 630 36.78 -1.03 -6.88
C THR A 630 37.45 -2.08 -6.02
N VAL A 631 37.98 -3.14 -6.65
CA VAL A 631 38.82 -4.16 -6.05
C VAL A 631 40.24 -3.91 -6.56
N THR A 632 41.14 -3.53 -5.67
CA THR A 632 42.54 -3.23 -6.07
C THR A 632 43.31 -4.51 -6.35
N PHE A 633 44.38 -4.42 -7.15
CA PHE A 633 45.26 -5.57 -7.36
C PHE A 633 45.91 -6.05 -6.07
N ASP A 634 46.15 -5.16 -5.11
CA ASP A 634 46.68 -5.53 -3.78
C ASP A 634 45.66 -6.38 -2.98
N ASP A 635 44.36 -6.06 -3.09
CA ASP A 635 43.30 -6.86 -2.46
C ASP A 635 43.22 -8.24 -3.11
N ILE A 636 43.36 -8.29 -4.43
CA ILE A 636 43.40 -9.55 -5.18
C ILE A 636 44.61 -10.38 -4.76
N ASN A 637 45.82 -9.77 -4.71
CA ASN A 637 47.04 -10.46 -4.30
C ASN A 637 46.97 -11.01 -2.88
N LYS A 638 46.32 -10.28 -1.96
CA LYS A 638 46.08 -10.77 -0.59
C LYS A 638 45.14 -11.99 -0.51
N MET A 639 44.29 -12.20 -1.51
CA MET A 639 43.40 -13.39 -1.56
C MET A 639 44.15 -14.65 -2.01
N PHE A 640 45.37 -14.50 -2.62
CA PHE A 640 46.18 -15.60 -3.09
C PHE A 640 47.42 -15.84 -2.23
N SER A 641 47.71 -14.96 -1.27
CA SER A 641 48.76 -15.10 -0.26
C SER A 641 48.18 -15.77 1.01
#